data_296117c2579930a369ff176240e60c76
#
_entry.id   296117c2579930a369ff176240e60c76
#
_cell.length_a   1.000
_cell.length_b   1.000
_cell.length_c   1.000
_cell.angle_alpha   90.00
_cell.angle_beta   90.00
_cell.angle_gamma   90.00
#
_symmetry.space_group_name_H-M   'P 1'
#
loop_
_entity.id
_entity.type
_entity.pdbx_description
1 polymer ?
#
loop_
_entity_poly.entity_id
_entity_poly.type
_entity_poly.pdbx_seq_one_letter_code
_entity_poly.pdbx_strand_id
1 'polypeptide(L)'
;MKIIKRNGAEVLFDPQKIIVAITKANDSVVPSARMTPIQIKRIAEDVESAALNMNRALSVEEIQDMVEDQIMNQRAFDVARRYITYRYNRALIRKSNTTDEQIMSLIECNNEEVKQENSNKNPTVNSVQRDYMAGEVSKDITKRILLPKEIVSAHEQGIIHFHDSDYFAQHMHNCDLVNLEDMLQNGTVISGTMIEKPHSFSTACNIATQIIAQVASCQYGGQSISLTHLAPFVDVSRQKIRRLVRDELSDLPGITEEKINAVAEKRLHEEIERGIQMIQYQVVTLMTTNGQAPFVTVFMYLGEAKNERERADLALIIEETLKQRYKGVKNEKGVWVTPAFPKLIYVLEEDNIHEDSQYYYLTKLAAKCTAKRMVPDYISEKIMLQNKIDKNGEGHCYTCMGCRSFLTPYVDENGKPKYYGRFNQGVVTINLVDIGLSADKNMDRFWEIFDERMELCHRALQCRHDRLTGTLSDAAPILWQHGALLRLEKGEPIDKYLHGGYSTISLGYAGLWECVYSLIDRKLTEPEGEALGLEIMRKLNEYTAKWKKAENIDYSLYGTPLESTTYKFAKCLQKRFGIIKNVTDRSYITNSYHIHVTEEIDAFEKLALESKFQALSPGGAISYVEVPNMQNNLEAVLSVMRFIYDNIMYAELNTKSDYCQVCGYDGEIEIREDDGKLIWECPNCGNRDQSKMNVARRTCGYIGTQFWNQGRTQEIKERVLHL
;
A
#
# COMPACT_ATOMS: atom_id res chain seq x y z
N MET A 1 11.67 -26.95 -12.46
CA MET A 1 11.90 -26.41 -11.09
C MET A 1 12.40 -24.99 -11.20
N LYS A 2 11.95 -24.10 -10.34
CA LYS A 2 12.45 -22.71 -10.22
C LYS A 2 13.51 -22.60 -9.12
N ILE A 3 14.47 -21.73 -9.32
CA ILE A 3 15.47 -21.34 -8.30
C ILE A 3 15.40 -19.85 -8.05
N ILE A 4 15.75 -19.44 -6.85
CA ILE A 4 15.77 -18.03 -6.43
C ILE A 4 17.19 -17.51 -6.60
N LYS A 5 17.37 -16.55 -7.50
CA LYS A 5 18.63 -15.83 -7.64
C LYS A 5 18.91 -14.94 -6.42
N ARG A 6 20.15 -14.49 -6.25
CA ARG A 6 20.58 -13.60 -5.16
C ARG A 6 19.82 -12.26 -5.12
N ASN A 7 19.40 -11.79 -6.29
CA ASN A 7 18.57 -10.57 -6.42
C ASN A 7 17.07 -10.82 -6.28
N GLY A 8 16.68 -11.96 -5.72
CA GLY A 8 15.28 -12.34 -5.50
C GLY A 8 14.53 -12.86 -6.74
N ALA A 9 15.07 -12.72 -7.95
CA ALA A 9 14.41 -13.17 -9.17
C ALA A 9 14.28 -14.71 -9.20
N GLU A 10 13.10 -15.20 -9.53
CA GLU A 10 12.87 -16.60 -9.83
C GLU A 10 13.23 -16.90 -11.30
N VAL A 11 14.03 -17.94 -11.51
CA VAL A 11 14.41 -18.41 -12.85
C VAL A 11 14.29 -19.93 -12.93
N LEU A 12 14.14 -20.45 -14.11
CA LEU A 12 14.20 -21.89 -14.33
C LEU A 12 15.60 -22.42 -14.00
N PHE A 13 15.63 -23.61 -13.42
CA PHE A 13 16.87 -24.32 -13.16
C PHE A 13 17.54 -24.67 -14.52
N ASP A 14 18.82 -24.38 -14.62
CA ASP A 14 19.61 -24.60 -15.82
C ASP A 14 20.88 -25.37 -15.46
N PRO A 15 20.90 -26.71 -15.70
CA PRO A 15 22.06 -27.56 -15.37
C PRO A 15 23.32 -27.17 -16.16
N GLN A 16 23.15 -26.51 -17.31
CA GLN A 16 24.31 -26.07 -18.11
C GLN A 16 25.20 -25.07 -17.38
N LYS A 17 24.60 -24.24 -16.52
CA LYS A 17 25.36 -23.29 -15.67
C LYS A 17 26.24 -24.00 -14.66
N ILE A 18 25.80 -25.13 -14.13
CA ILE A 18 26.62 -25.98 -13.23
C ILE A 18 27.79 -26.56 -14.00
N ILE A 19 27.54 -27.14 -15.18
CA ILE A 19 28.59 -27.70 -16.03
C ILE A 19 29.67 -26.67 -16.34
N VAL A 20 29.26 -25.46 -16.77
CA VAL A 20 30.21 -24.37 -17.06
C VAL A 20 31.01 -23.96 -15.84
N ALA A 21 30.39 -23.88 -14.66
CA ALA A 21 31.06 -23.46 -13.43
C ALA A 21 32.09 -24.52 -12.97
N ILE A 22 31.74 -25.80 -13.03
CA ILE A 22 32.66 -26.91 -12.68
C ILE A 22 33.80 -26.99 -13.71
N THR A 23 33.51 -26.85 -14.99
CA THR A 23 34.53 -26.89 -16.06
C THR A 23 35.58 -25.81 -15.84
N LYS A 24 35.18 -24.58 -15.50
CA LYS A 24 36.14 -23.50 -15.19
C LYS A 24 37.04 -23.82 -14.01
N ALA A 25 36.53 -24.43 -12.95
CA ALA A 25 37.31 -24.87 -11.81
C ALA A 25 38.25 -26.03 -12.22
N ASN A 26 37.74 -26.97 -13.02
CA ASN A 26 38.47 -28.12 -13.55
C ASN A 26 39.66 -27.74 -14.43
N ASP A 27 39.48 -26.72 -15.30
CA ASP A 27 40.56 -26.24 -16.17
C ASP A 27 41.69 -25.54 -15.42
N SER A 28 41.43 -25.09 -14.19
CA SER A 28 42.39 -24.39 -13.37
C SER A 28 43.28 -25.34 -12.51
N VAL A 29 43.06 -26.65 -12.60
CA VAL A 29 43.89 -27.65 -11.91
C VAL A 29 44.83 -28.38 -12.91
N VAL A 30 45.87 -29.03 -12.35
CA VAL A 30 46.82 -29.81 -13.16
C VAL A 30 46.10 -30.92 -13.93
N PRO A 31 46.52 -31.28 -15.16
CA PRO A 31 45.83 -32.27 -15.99
C PRO A 31 45.55 -33.61 -15.30
N SER A 32 46.45 -34.08 -14.45
CA SER A 32 46.32 -35.35 -13.73
C SER A 32 45.23 -35.34 -12.64
N ALA A 33 44.80 -34.16 -12.17
CA ALA A 33 43.76 -34.01 -11.17
C ALA A 33 42.41 -33.57 -11.77
N ARG A 34 42.29 -33.49 -13.11
CA ARG A 34 41.08 -33.07 -13.77
C ARG A 34 40.01 -34.16 -13.83
N MET A 35 38.81 -33.76 -13.63
CA MET A 35 37.63 -34.58 -13.90
C MET A 35 37.38 -34.68 -15.40
N THR A 36 36.82 -35.83 -15.84
CA THR A 36 36.36 -36.00 -17.20
C THR A 36 35.06 -35.24 -17.46
N PRO A 37 34.73 -34.86 -18.73
CA PRO A 37 33.46 -34.25 -19.08
C PRO A 37 32.23 -35.07 -18.65
N ILE A 38 32.36 -36.42 -18.66
CA ILE A 38 31.29 -37.34 -18.22
C ILE A 38 31.03 -37.20 -16.71
N GLN A 39 32.07 -37.08 -15.90
CA GLN A 39 31.94 -36.87 -14.46
C GLN A 39 31.28 -35.52 -14.15
N ILE A 40 31.70 -34.46 -14.86
CA ILE A 40 31.12 -33.11 -14.69
C ILE A 40 29.61 -33.11 -15.05
N LYS A 41 29.24 -33.76 -16.16
CA LYS A 41 27.84 -33.85 -16.55
C LYS A 41 27.01 -34.64 -15.54
N ARG A 42 27.55 -35.75 -15.03
CA ARG A 42 26.92 -36.57 -13.99
C ARG A 42 26.64 -35.77 -12.74
N ILE A 43 27.58 -34.94 -12.27
CA ILE A 43 27.39 -34.06 -11.11
C ILE A 43 26.21 -33.11 -11.34
N ALA A 44 26.09 -32.52 -12.53
CA ALA A 44 24.99 -31.63 -12.84
C ALA A 44 23.62 -32.35 -12.79
N GLU A 45 23.57 -33.60 -13.32
CA GLU A 45 22.39 -34.47 -13.29
C GLU A 45 22.01 -34.89 -11.86
N ASP A 46 23.01 -35.24 -11.04
CA ASP A 46 22.82 -35.61 -9.63
C ASP A 46 22.30 -34.42 -8.79
N VAL A 47 22.83 -33.21 -9.02
CA VAL A 47 22.37 -31.99 -8.38
C VAL A 47 20.94 -31.65 -8.80
N GLU A 48 20.62 -31.78 -10.10
CA GLU A 48 19.26 -31.56 -10.60
C GLU A 48 18.26 -32.52 -9.95
N SER A 49 18.60 -33.81 -9.89
CA SER A 49 17.77 -34.84 -9.27
C SER A 49 17.56 -34.57 -7.77
N ALA A 50 18.62 -34.23 -7.06
CA ALA A 50 18.56 -33.93 -5.64
C ALA A 50 17.72 -32.66 -5.36
N ALA A 51 17.90 -31.66 -6.20
CA ALA A 51 17.13 -30.41 -6.11
C ALA A 51 15.63 -30.61 -6.38
N LEU A 52 15.26 -31.44 -7.36
CA LEU A 52 13.88 -31.82 -7.65
C LEU A 52 13.21 -32.54 -6.46
N ASN A 53 13.97 -33.41 -5.77
CA ASN A 53 13.46 -34.18 -4.62
C ASN A 53 13.20 -33.31 -3.38
N MET A 54 13.75 -32.08 -3.31
CA MET A 54 13.54 -31.17 -2.18
C MET A 54 12.12 -30.56 -2.14
N ASN A 55 11.41 -30.62 -3.25
CA ASN A 55 10.02 -30.13 -3.41
C ASN A 55 9.79 -28.71 -2.83
N ARG A 56 10.78 -27.83 -3.01
CA ARG A 56 10.74 -26.41 -2.61
C ARG A 56 11.60 -25.57 -3.53
N ALA A 57 11.39 -24.27 -3.50
CA ALA A 57 12.27 -23.32 -4.18
C ALA A 57 13.65 -23.28 -3.48
N LEU A 58 14.72 -23.43 -4.25
CA LEU A 58 16.09 -23.41 -3.76
C LEU A 58 16.78 -22.11 -4.16
N SER A 59 17.63 -21.59 -3.27
CA SER A 59 18.51 -20.46 -3.59
C SER A 59 19.71 -20.94 -4.42
N VAL A 60 20.37 -20.00 -5.09
CA VAL A 60 21.62 -20.27 -5.82
C VAL A 60 22.70 -20.79 -4.86
N GLU A 61 22.73 -20.31 -3.63
CA GLU A 61 23.68 -20.77 -2.61
C GLU A 61 23.48 -22.26 -2.28
N GLU A 62 22.24 -22.70 -2.06
CA GLU A 62 21.94 -24.10 -1.79
C GLU A 62 22.31 -25.00 -2.96
N ILE A 63 22.07 -24.57 -4.20
CA ILE A 63 22.51 -25.29 -5.39
C ILE A 63 24.04 -25.38 -5.43
N GLN A 64 24.76 -24.31 -5.09
CA GLN A 64 26.22 -24.32 -5.06
C GLN A 64 26.78 -25.23 -3.95
N ASP A 65 26.14 -25.31 -2.77
CA ASP A 65 26.51 -26.26 -1.73
C ASP A 65 26.36 -27.69 -2.23
N MET A 66 25.26 -28.03 -2.88
CA MET A 66 25.03 -29.33 -3.50
C MET A 66 26.11 -29.69 -4.53
N VAL A 67 26.53 -28.71 -5.35
CA VAL A 67 27.62 -28.89 -6.32
C VAL A 67 28.94 -29.19 -5.64
N GLU A 68 29.28 -28.48 -4.56
CA GLU A 68 30.49 -28.71 -3.77
C GLU A 68 30.51 -30.12 -3.21
N ASP A 69 29.43 -30.55 -2.58
CA ASP A 69 29.27 -31.89 -2.04
C ASP A 69 29.44 -32.96 -3.12
N GLN A 70 28.85 -32.79 -4.29
CA GLN A 70 28.97 -33.77 -5.37
C GLN A 70 30.39 -33.83 -5.96
N ILE A 71 31.10 -32.68 -6.09
CA ILE A 71 32.52 -32.71 -6.51
C ILE A 71 33.36 -33.44 -5.49
N MET A 72 33.14 -33.23 -4.20
CA MET A 72 33.85 -33.95 -3.12
C MET A 72 33.52 -35.45 -3.14
N ASN A 73 32.28 -35.85 -3.35
CA ASN A 73 31.83 -37.22 -3.46
C ASN A 73 32.53 -37.99 -4.61
N GLN A 74 32.85 -37.27 -5.71
CA GLN A 74 33.66 -37.81 -6.81
C GLN A 74 35.16 -37.89 -6.50
N ARG A 75 35.57 -37.53 -5.26
CA ARG A 75 36.96 -37.46 -4.82
C ARG A 75 37.85 -36.52 -5.63
N ALA A 76 37.30 -35.58 -6.35
CA ALA A 76 38.03 -34.57 -7.12
C ALA A 76 38.42 -33.36 -6.22
N PHE A 77 39.20 -33.64 -5.17
CA PHE A 77 39.51 -32.67 -4.10
C PHE A 77 40.21 -31.41 -4.57
N ASP A 78 41.04 -31.46 -5.58
CA ASP A 78 41.71 -30.28 -6.13
C ASP A 78 40.72 -29.38 -6.90
N VAL A 79 39.80 -29.99 -7.65
CA VAL A 79 38.71 -29.27 -8.31
C VAL A 79 37.75 -28.67 -7.28
N ALA A 80 37.37 -29.43 -6.27
CA ALA A 80 36.52 -28.94 -5.17
C ALA A 80 37.16 -27.76 -4.48
N ARG A 81 38.47 -27.83 -4.12
CA ARG A 81 39.20 -26.72 -3.50
C ARG A 81 39.19 -25.46 -4.40
N ARG A 82 39.40 -25.58 -5.70
CA ARG A 82 39.35 -24.47 -6.63
C ARG A 82 37.94 -23.86 -6.74
N TYR A 83 36.93 -24.71 -6.80
CA TYR A 83 35.54 -24.29 -6.87
C TYR A 83 35.14 -23.52 -5.58
N ILE A 84 35.42 -24.08 -4.41
CA ILE A 84 35.15 -23.51 -3.08
C ILE A 84 35.90 -22.17 -2.90
N THR A 85 37.21 -22.15 -3.24
CA THR A 85 38.03 -20.93 -3.10
C THR A 85 37.52 -19.82 -4.04
N TYR A 86 37.14 -20.14 -5.28
CA TYR A 86 36.55 -19.17 -6.19
C TYR A 86 35.22 -18.62 -5.65
N ARG A 87 34.35 -19.51 -5.18
CA ARG A 87 33.07 -19.14 -4.58
C ARG A 87 33.28 -18.26 -3.34
N TYR A 88 34.19 -18.65 -2.44
CA TYR A 88 34.51 -17.91 -1.23
C TYR A 88 35.07 -16.51 -1.54
N ASN A 89 35.98 -16.39 -2.46
CA ASN A 89 36.54 -15.09 -2.88
C ASN A 89 35.44 -14.20 -3.49
N ARG A 90 34.58 -14.76 -4.31
CA ARG A 90 33.41 -14.04 -4.86
C ARG A 90 32.41 -13.65 -3.75
N ALA A 91 32.23 -14.47 -2.73
CA ALA A 91 31.40 -14.13 -1.57
C ALA A 91 32.02 -13.06 -0.70
N LEU A 92 33.35 -13.07 -0.51
CA LEU A 92 34.09 -12.00 0.19
C LEU A 92 33.98 -10.66 -0.55
N ILE A 93 34.22 -10.65 -1.87
CA ILE A 93 34.06 -9.45 -2.72
C ILE A 93 32.64 -8.89 -2.60
N ARG A 94 31.63 -9.76 -2.65
CA ARG A 94 30.24 -9.38 -2.48
C ARG A 94 29.92 -8.85 -1.07
N LYS A 95 30.46 -9.49 0.00
CA LYS A 95 30.29 -9.01 1.38
C LYS A 95 30.98 -7.67 1.65
N SER A 96 32.07 -7.39 0.98
CA SER A 96 32.75 -6.10 1.10
C SER A 96 32.06 -4.97 0.31
N ASN A 97 31.25 -5.32 -0.72
CA ASN A 97 30.63 -4.36 -1.65
C ASN A 97 29.16 -4.69 -1.95
N THR A 98 28.38 -5.20 -0.98
CA THR A 98 26.98 -5.57 -1.19
C THR A 98 26.11 -4.38 -1.64
N THR A 99 26.33 -3.21 -1.05
CA THR A 99 25.60 -1.99 -1.38
C THR A 99 25.98 -1.51 -2.78
N ASP A 100 27.25 -1.57 -3.17
CA ASP A 100 27.71 -1.17 -4.52
C ASP A 100 27.13 -2.08 -5.60
N GLU A 101 27.10 -3.41 -5.38
CA GLU A 101 26.50 -4.38 -6.34
C GLU A 101 25.00 -4.13 -6.50
N GLN A 102 24.30 -3.86 -5.40
CA GLN A 102 22.86 -3.50 -5.40
C GLN A 102 22.63 -2.21 -6.20
N ILE A 103 23.37 -1.16 -5.90
CA ILE A 103 23.27 0.13 -6.61
C ILE A 103 23.59 -0.02 -8.10
N MET A 104 24.63 -0.77 -8.47
CA MET A 104 24.93 -1.01 -9.88
C MET A 104 23.83 -1.79 -10.59
N SER A 105 23.27 -2.81 -9.92
CA SER A 105 22.15 -3.57 -10.49
C SER A 105 20.89 -2.72 -10.70
N LEU A 106 20.67 -1.71 -9.86
CA LEU A 106 19.60 -0.72 -10.02
C LEU A 106 19.83 0.16 -11.23
N ILE A 107 21.04 0.70 -11.39
CA ILE A 107 21.40 1.57 -12.52
C ILE A 107 21.28 0.80 -13.85
N GLU A 108 21.69 -0.45 -13.88
CA GLU A 108 21.60 -1.33 -15.04
C GLU A 108 20.20 -1.93 -15.26
N CYS A 109 19.24 -1.59 -14.41
CA CYS A 109 17.89 -2.15 -14.41
C CYS A 109 17.86 -3.69 -14.37
N ASN A 110 18.80 -4.33 -13.68
CA ASN A 110 18.93 -5.79 -13.55
C ASN A 110 18.35 -6.34 -12.25
N ASN A 111 17.91 -5.48 -11.32
CA ASN A 111 17.33 -5.86 -10.04
C ASN A 111 15.83 -6.04 -10.18
N GLU A 112 15.38 -7.29 -10.40
CA GLU A 112 13.96 -7.61 -10.57
C GLU A 112 13.14 -7.41 -9.29
N GLU A 113 13.72 -7.57 -8.11
CA GLU A 113 13.04 -7.38 -6.83
C GLU A 113 12.66 -5.91 -6.65
N VAL A 114 13.60 -5.00 -6.87
CA VAL A 114 13.37 -3.56 -6.75
C VAL A 114 12.47 -3.03 -7.86
N LYS A 115 12.61 -3.53 -9.09
CA LYS A 115 11.71 -3.15 -10.20
C LYS A 115 10.24 -3.38 -9.88
N GLN A 116 9.94 -4.38 -9.07
CA GLN A 116 8.60 -4.86 -8.78
C GLN A 116 8.15 -4.54 -7.34
N GLU A 117 8.92 -3.75 -6.60
CA GLU A 117 8.62 -3.38 -5.21
C GLU A 117 7.39 -2.47 -5.13
N ASN A 118 7.25 -1.54 -6.09
CA ASN A 118 6.14 -0.61 -6.15
C ASN A 118 5.60 -0.51 -7.59
N SER A 119 4.32 -0.87 -7.78
CA SER A 119 3.66 -0.88 -9.09
C SER A 119 3.52 0.49 -9.77
N ASN A 120 3.73 1.58 -9.04
CA ASN A 120 3.60 2.95 -9.54
C ASN A 120 4.94 3.70 -9.71
N LYS A 121 6.08 3.05 -9.41
CA LYS A 121 7.42 3.62 -9.62
C LYS A 121 8.10 3.01 -10.86
N ASN A 122 8.42 3.85 -11.84
CA ASN A 122 9.15 3.40 -13.04
C ASN A 122 10.66 3.37 -12.79
N PRO A 123 11.29 2.18 -12.67
CA PRO A 123 12.71 2.04 -12.33
C PRO A 123 13.70 2.54 -13.39
N THR A 124 13.24 2.87 -14.60
CA THR A 124 14.08 3.38 -15.67
C THR A 124 14.24 4.90 -15.64
N VAL A 125 13.43 5.60 -14.85
CA VAL A 125 13.46 7.07 -14.74
C VAL A 125 14.56 7.50 -13.76
N ASN A 126 15.42 8.44 -14.16
CA ASN A 126 16.60 8.88 -13.39
C ASN A 126 16.28 9.32 -11.96
N SER A 127 15.19 10.06 -11.74
CA SER A 127 14.77 10.49 -10.39
C SER A 127 14.35 9.31 -9.51
N VAL A 128 13.69 8.31 -10.08
CA VAL A 128 13.31 7.06 -9.39
C VAL A 128 14.54 6.23 -9.05
N GLN A 129 15.50 6.10 -9.98
CA GLN A 129 16.76 5.41 -9.72
C GLN A 129 17.53 6.05 -8.56
N ARG A 130 17.54 7.40 -8.51
CA ARG A 130 18.19 8.13 -7.42
C ARG A 130 17.55 7.87 -6.07
N ASP A 131 16.22 7.81 -6.01
CA ASP A 131 15.47 7.45 -4.79
C ASP A 131 15.79 6.02 -4.36
N TYR A 132 15.77 5.06 -5.28
CA TYR A 132 16.15 3.67 -5.00
C TYR A 132 17.60 3.53 -4.52
N MET A 133 18.55 4.26 -5.10
CA MET A 133 19.93 4.26 -4.63
C MET A 133 20.03 4.76 -3.19
N ALA A 134 19.35 5.84 -2.85
CA ALA A 134 19.29 6.36 -1.50
C ALA A 134 18.64 5.34 -0.55
N GLY A 135 17.58 4.67 -1.00
CA GLY A 135 16.90 3.59 -0.28
C GLY A 135 17.82 2.40 0.02
N GLU A 136 18.63 1.94 -0.94
CA GLU A 136 19.58 0.84 -0.73
C GLU A 136 20.67 1.20 0.29
N VAL A 137 21.20 2.42 0.24
CA VAL A 137 22.14 2.90 1.26
C VAL A 137 21.48 2.93 2.64
N SER A 138 20.25 3.44 2.74
CA SER A 138 19.49 3.44 3.98
C SER A 138 19.21 2.04 4.50
N LYS A 139 18.80 1.10 3.65
CA LYS A 139 18.58 -0.32 4.00
C LYS A 139 19.86 -0.97 4.58
N ASP A 140 21.02 -0.72 3.96
CA ASP A 140 22.29 -1.25 4.45
C ASP A 140 22.63 -0.68 5.85
N ILE A 141 22.54 0.63 6.02
CA ILE A 141 22.78 1.29 7.31
C ILE A 141 21.80 0.75 8.37
N THR A 142 20.53 0.67 8.03
CA THR A 142 19.47 0.17 8.91
C THR A 142 19.77 -1.25 9.40
N LYS A 143 20.09 -2.16 8.50
CA LYS A 143 20.37 -3.56 8.83
C LYS A 143 21.69 -3.77 9.57
N ARG A 144 22.73 -3.03 9.18
CA ARG A 144 24.08 -3.23 9.66
C ARG A 144 24.38 -2.50 10.97
N ILE A 145 23.73 -1.33 11.19
CA ILE A 145 24.08 -0.41 12.28
C ILE A 145 22.90 -0.12 13.21
N LEU A 146 21.70 0.15 12.68
CA LEU A 146 20.62 0.75 13.45
C LEU A 146 19.71 -0.26 14.12
N LEU A 147 19.49 -1.43 13.54
CA LEU A 147 18.61 -2.45 14.08
C LEU A 147 19.39 -3.55 14.84
N PRO A 148 18.82 -4.09 15.93
CA PRO A 148 19.33 -5.30 16.57
C PRO A 148 19.39 -6.49 15.59
N LYS A 149 20.43 -7.32 15.71
CA LYS A 149 20.67 -8.45 14.81
C LYS A 149 19.51 -9.45 14.76
N GLU A 150 18.84 -9.68 15.88
CA GLU A 150 17.66 -10.56 15.94
C GLU A 150 16.50 -10.05 15.08
N ILE A 151 16.26 -8.74 15.08
CA ILE A 151 15.20 -8.12 14.26
C ILE A 151 15.56 -8.21 12.77
N VAL A 152 16.83 -7.94 12.42
CA VAL A 152 17.31 -8.08 11.04
C VAL A 152 17.19 -9.54 10.58
N SER A 153 17.62 -10.49 11.39
CA SER A 153 17.52 -11.93 11.08
C SER A 153 16.06 -12.37 10.88
N ALA A 154 15.15 -11.94 11.75
CA ALA A 154 13.74 -12.27 11.66
C ALA A 154 13.08 -11.64 10.41
N HIS A 155 13.47 -10.42 10.04
CA HIS A 155 13.03 -9.76 8.82
C HIS A 155 13.52 -10.48 7.55
N GLU A 156 14.79 -10.91 7.53
CA GLU A 156 15.36 -11.62 6.38
C GLU A 156 14.83 -13.05 6.23
N GLN A 157 14.50 -13.71 7.34
CA GLN A 157 13.86 -15.02 7.34
C GLN A 157 12.36 -14.99 7.05
N GLY A 158 11.75 -13.80 6.98
CA GLY A 158 10.31 -13.64 6.75
C GLY A 158 9.44 -14.04 7.94
N ILE A 159 9.98 -14.05 9.14
CA ILE A 159 9.24 -14.23 10.40
C ILE A 159 8.42 -12.99 10.72
N ILE A 160 9.03 -11.83 10.53
CA ILE A 160 8.39 -10.52 10.56
C ILE A 160 8.78 -9.72 9.33
N HIS A 161 8.04 -8.64 9.06
CA HIS A 161 8.47 -7.64 8.08
C HIS A 161 8.59 -6.28 8.77
N PHE A 162 9.81 -5.76 8.82
CA PHE A 162 10.10 -4.39 9.23
C PHE A 162 9.92 -3.52 7.98
N HIS A 163 8.78 -2.80 7.89
CA HIS A 163 8.43 -2.01 6.71
C HIS A 163 9.38 -0.83 6.50
N ASP A 164 9.51 -0.39 5.25
CA ASP A 164 10.15 0.87 4.87
C ASP A 164 11.54 1.08 5.52
N SER A 165 12.36 0.02 5.52
CA SER A 165 13.73 0.08 6.05
C SER A 165 14.64 0.99 5.23
N ASP A 166 14.24 1.33 4.02
CA ASP A 166 14.85 2.29 3.10
C ASP A 166 14.68 3.75 3.54
N TYR A 167 13.73 4.04 4.44
CA TYR A 167 13.53 5.37 5.04
C TYR A 167 13.88 5.43 6.53
N PHE A 168 14.18 4.29 7.16
CA PHE A 168 14.38 4.19 8.61
C PHE A 168 15.64 4.93 9.11
N ALA A 169 16.66 5.09 8.26
CA ALA A 169 17.87 5.82 8.64
C ALA A 169 17.59 7.31 8.93
N GLN A 170 16.59 7.91 8.31
CA GLN A 170 16.14 9.27 8.57
C GLN A 170 15.14 9.30 9.75
N HIS A 171 14.98 10.48 10.35
CA HIS A 171 13.94 10.75 11.37
C HIS A 171 12.60 11.07 10.67
N MET A 172 12.05 10.07 9.98
CA MET A 172 10.87 10.20 9.12
C MET A 172 9.78 9.22 9.60
N HIS A 173 8.54 9.68 9.66
CA HIS A 173 7.40 8.86 10.04
C HIS A 173 6.62 8.38 8.80
N ASN A 174 5.58 7.56 9.03
CA ASN A 174 4.86 6.87 7.96
C ASN A 174 3.79 7.75 7.28
N CYS A 175 2.61 7.87 7.87
CA CYS A 175 1.42 8.44 7.24
C CYS A 175 0.83 9.60 8.03
N ASP A 176 0.11 10.50 7.31
CA ASP A 176 -0.44 11.73 7.89
C ASP A 176 -1.93 11.92 7.60
N LEU A 177 -2.65 12.50 8.58
CA LEU A 177 -3.88 13.25 8.39
C LEU A 177 -3.55 14.74 8.37
N VAL A 178 -3.43 15.32 7.19
CA VAL A 178 -3.00 16.71 7.01
C VAL A 178 -4.07 17.68 7.49
N ASN A 179 -3.70 18.63 8.35
CA ASN A 179 -4.57 19.70 8.79
C ASN A 179 -4.62 20.85 7.77
N LEU A 180 -5.19 20.54 6.60
CA LEU A 180 -5.31 21.50 5.51
C LEU A 180 -6.16 22.71 5.90
N GLU A 181 -7.14 22.54 6.81
CA GLU A 181 -7.95 23.65 7.33
C GLU A 181 -7.06 24.70 8.00
N ASP A 182 -6.20 24.26 8.93
CA ASP A 182 -5.30 25.19 9.64
C ASP A 182 -4.37 25.94 8.69
N MET A 183 -3.77 25.21 7.73
CA MET A 183 -2.84 25.80 6.76
C MET A 183 -3.51 26.83 5.84
N LEU A 184 -4.73 26.57 5.40
CA LEU A 184 -5.47 27.49 4.54
C LEU A 184 -6.08 28.67 5.28
N GLN A 185 -6.54 28.48 6.51
CA GLN A 185 -7.17 29.58 7.29
C GLN A 185 -6.15 30.52 7.94
N ASN A 186 -5.03 29.98 8.40
CA ASN A 186 -4.01 30.73 9.16
C ASN A 186 -2.74 31.02 8.32
N GLY A 187 -2.71 30.57 7.07
CA GLY A 187 -1.52 30.64 6.25
C GLY A 187 -0.49 29.55 6.59
N THR A 188 0.49 29.40 5.73
CA THR A 188 1.58 28.42 5.87
C THR A 188 2.87 28.95 5.23
N VAL A 189 3.97 28.21 5.38
CA VAL A 189 5.24 28.53 4.71
C VAL A 189 5.64 27.34 3.83
N ILE A 190 5.91 27.58 2.56
CA ILE A 190 6.39 26.58 1.60
C ILE A 190 7.72 27.05 1.05
N SER A 191 8.77 26.24 1.25
CA SER A 191 10.12 26.55 0.78
C SER A 191 10.61 27.96 1.18
N GLY A 192 10.30 28.38 2.41
CA GLY A 192 10.70 29.69 2.93
C GLY A 192 9.81 30.85 2.48
N THR A 193 8.77 30.58 1.68
CA THR A 193 7.83 31.60 1.20
C THR A 193 6.53 31.57 1.98
N MET A 194 6.12 32.73 2.50
CA MET A 194 4.83 32.87 3.20
C MET A 194 3.68 32.75 2.19
N ILE A 195 2.75 31.87 2.50
CA ILE A 195 1.50 31.67 1.77
C ILE A 195 0.37 32.10 2.66
N GLU A 196 -0.27 33.21 2.29
CA GLU A 196 -1.39 33.78 3.01
C GLU A 196 -2.70 33.00 2.76
N LYS A 197 -3.72 33.29 3.58
CA LYS A 197 -5.06 32.73 3.39
C LYS A 197 -5.59 32.99 1.98
N PRO A 198 -6.07 31.97 1.26
CA PRO A 198 -6.61 32.13 -0.09
C PRO A 198 -7.83 33.08 -0.16
N HIS A 199 -7.92 33.84 -1.23
CA HIS A 199 -9.02 34.74 -1.53
C HIS A 199 -9.94 34.23 -2.63
N SER A 200 -9.84 32.93 -2.97
CA SER A 200 -10.74 32.24 -3.90
C SER A 200 -10.63 30.72 -3.75
N PHE A 201 -11.64 30.01 -4.23
CA PHE A 201 -11.64 28.55 -4.25
C PHE A 201 -10.52 27.98 -5.12
N SER A 202 -10.32 28.54 -6.32
CA SER A 202 -9.24 28.08 -7.22
C SER A 202 -7.86 28.29 -6.63
N THR A 203 -7.63 29.39 -5.89
CA THR A 203 -6.37 29.62 -5.18
C THR A 203 -6.19 28.62 -4.02
N ALA A 204 -7.26 28.32 -3.28
CA ALA A 204 -7.22 27.30 -2.22
C ALA A 204 -6.87 25.93 -2.79
N CYS A 205 -7.46 25.52 -3.91
CA CYS A 205 -7.12 24.29 -4.61
C CYS A 205 -5.64 24.22 -5.04
N ASN A 206 -5.12 25.32 -5.59
CA ASN A 206 -3.72 25.39 -6.01
C ASN A 206 -2.76 25.25 -4.81
N ILE A 207 -3.03 25.99 -3.73
CA ILE A 207 -2.22 25.90 -2.49
C ILE A 207 -2.30 24.47 -1.90
N ALA A 208 -3.48 23.86 -1.88
CA ALA A 208 -3.65 22.49 -1.41
C ALA A 208 -2.74 21.50 -2.17
N THR A 209 -2.61 21.63 -3.48
CA THR A 209 -1.73 20.75 -4.27
C THR A 209 -0.25 20.98 -3.97
N GLN A 210 0.16 22.22 -3.70
CA GLN A 210 1.53 22.52 -3.28
C GLN A 210 1.83 21.93 -1.89
N ILE A 211 0.88 22.02 -0.95
CA ILE A 211 0.98 21.40 0.37
C ILE A 211 1.12 19.88 0.24
N ILE A 212 0.27 19.24 -0.58
CA ILE A 212 0.33 17.81 -0.86
C ILE A 212 1.71 17.38 -1.35
N ALA A 213 2.31 18.12 -2.27
CA ALA A 213 3.64 17.84 -2.82
C ALA A 213 4.74 17.94 -1.76
N GLN A 214 4.68 18.97 -0.92
CA GLN A 214 5.66 19.19 0.15
C GLN A 214 5.54 18.14 1.26
N VAL A 215 4.33 17.82 1.70
CA VAL A 215 4.08 16.77 2.70
C VAL A 215 4.56 15.42 2.19
N ALA A 216 4.24 15.05 0.94
CA ALA A 216 4.69 13.80 0.33
C ALA A 216 6.22 13.67 0.23
N SER A 217 6.96 14.76 0.29
CA SER A 217 8.43 14.77 0.30
C SER A 217 9.03 14.69 1.71
N CYS A 218 8.21 14.76 2.76
CA CYS A 218 8.65 14.81 4.16
C CYS A 218 8.24 13.61 5.00
N GLN A 219 7.51 12.67 4.42
CA GLN A 219 7.10 11.39 5.01
C GLN A 219 7.18 10.28 3.96
N TYR A 220 7.17 9.02 4.36
CA TYR A 220 7.36 7.91 3.40
C TYR A 220 6.08 7.12 3.08
N GLY A 221 4.99 7.34 3.80
CA GLY A 221 3.71 6.69 3.56
C GLY A 221 2.73 7.55 2.76
N GLY A 222 1.45 7.43 3.07
CA GLY A 222 0.39 8.20 2.44
C GLY A 222 -0.10 9.35 3.31
N GLN A 223 -0.71 10.33 2.67
CA GLN A 223 -1.36 11.45 3.32
C GLN A 223 -2.84 11.50 2.96
N SER A 224 -3.66 12.06 3.83
CA SER A 224 -5.07 12.29 3.56
C SER A 224 -5.46 13.73 3.82
N ILE A 225 -6.28 14.27 2.93
CA ILE A 225 -6.91 15.59 3.06
C ILE A 225 -8.43 15.45 3.00
N SER A 226 -9.15 16.37 3.63
CA SER A 226 -10.60 16.48 3.49
C SER A 226 -11.00 17.59 2.53
N LEU A 227 -11.97 17.33 1.66
CA LEU A 227 -12.57 18.35 0.81
C LEU A 227 -13.36 19.37 1.63
N THR A 228 -13.80 19.04 2.83
CA THR A 228 -14.47 19.97 3.75
C THR A 228 -13.59 21.18 4.04
N HIS A 229 -12.27 21.02 4.09
CA HIS A 229 -11.34 22.11 4.32
C HIS A 229 -11.26 23.13 3.17
N LEU A 230 -11.75 22.77 1.98
CA LEU A 230 -11.87 23.66 0.82
C LEU A 230 -13.24 24.35 0.74
N ALA A 231 -14.27 23.77 1.36
CA ALA A 231 -15.66 24.25 1.25
C ALA A 231 -15.86 25.73 1.66
N PRO A 232 -15.23 26.27 2.71
CA PRO A 232 -15.35 27.68 3.07
C PRO A 232 -14.94 28.64 1.94
N PHE A 233 -14.02 28.24 1.08
CA PHE A 233 -13.53 29.07 0.00
C PHE A 233 -14.47 29.15 -1.20
N VAL A 234 -15.47 28.27 -1.28
CA VAL A 234 -16.56 28.36 -2.25
C VAL A 234 -17.39 29.62 -1.96
N ASP A 235 -17.73 29.88 -0.71
CA ASP A 235 -18.47 31.09 -0.35
C ASP A 235 -17.63 32.38 -0.54
N VAL A 236 -16.33 32.32 -0.26
CA VAL A 236 -15.40 33.42 -0.57
C VAL A 236 -15.43 33.76 -2.08
N SER A 237 -15.34 32.75 -2.93
CA SER A 237 -15.44 32.94 -4.38
C SER A 237 -16.83 33.42 -4.81
N ARG A 238 -17.90 32.87 -4.22
CA ARG A 238 -19.28 33.28 -4.51
C ARG A 238 -19.47 34.76 -4.27
N GLN A 239 -19.07 35.28 -3.13
CA GLN A 239 -19.17 36.68 -2.77
C GLN A 239 -18.35 37.59 -3.73
N LYS A 240 -17.11 37.16 -4.01
CA LYS A 240 -16.24 37.87 -4.97
C LYS A 240 -16.81 37.92 -6.38
N ILE A 241 -17.23 36.78 -6.90
CA ILE A 241 -17.79 36.65 -8.25
C ILE A 241 -19.10 37.49 -8.38
N ARG A 242 -19.98 37.40 -7.36
CA ARG A 242 -21.24 38.15 -7.35
C ARG A 242 -20.97 39.64 -7.39
N ARG A 243 -19.99 40.15 -6.65
CA ARG A 243 -19.56 41.54 -6.68
C ARG A 243 -19.05 41.93 -8.07
N LEU A 244 -18.13 41.17 -8.65
CA LEU A 244 -17.57 41.42 -9.97
C LEU A 244 -18.63 41.42 -11.07
N VAL A 245 -19.55 40.45 -11.05
CA VAL A 245 -20.65 40.38 -12.03
C VAL A 245 -21.58 41.55 -11.87
N ARG A 246 -21.88 42.00 -10.66
CA ARG A 246 -22.70 43.20 -10.41
C ARG A 246 -22.02 44.43 -10.98
N ASP A 247 -20.75 44.64 -10.70
CA ASP A 247 -19.99 45.80 -11.20
C ASP A 247 -19.90 45.80 -12.72
N GLU A 248 -19.73 44.63 -13.36
CA GLU A 248 -19.67 44.49 -14.82
C GLU A 248 -21.03 44.74 -15.51
N LEU A 249 -22.15 44.39 -14.87
CA LEU A 249 -23.47 44.41 -15.47
C LEU A 249 -24.32 45.60 -15.01
N SER A 250 -23.91 46.40 -14.02
CA SER A 250 -24.67 47.49 -13.41
C SER A 250 -25.17 48.55 -14.43
N ASP A 251 -24.36 48.80 -15.45
CA ASP A 251 -24.64 49.83 -16.45
C ASP A 251 -25.48 49.32 -17.63
N LEU A 252 -25.89 48.03 -17.64
CA LEU A 252 -26.68 47.46 -18.72
C LEU A 252 -28.19 47.69 -18.50
N PRO A 253 -28.92 48.27 -19.48
CA PRO A 253 -30.35 48.44 -19.35
C PRO A 253 -31.13 47.15 -19.21
N GLY A 254 -32.06 47.10 -18.22
CA GLY A 254 -32.91 45.93 -17.99
C GLY A 254 -32.28 44.76 -17.30
N ILE A 255 -31.12 44.94 -16.68
CA ILE A 255 -30.52 43.90 -15.82
C ILE A 255 -31.28 43.82 -14.50
N THR A 256 -31.49 42.58 -14.02
CA THR A 256 -32.13 42.29 -12.73
C THR A 256 -31.17 41.58 -11.81
N GLU A 257 -31.38 41.70 -10.51
CA GLU A 257 -30.57 40.92 -9.50
C GLU A 257 -30.65 39.43 -9.75
N GLU A 258 -31.79 38.93 -10.26
CA GLU A 258 -31.92 37.51 -10.59
C GLU A 258 -30.99 37.11 -11.73
N LYS A 259 -30.82 37.94 -12.77
CA LYS A 259 -29.88 37.71 -13.88
C LYS A 259 -28.42 37.79 -13.39
N ILE A 260 -28.11 38.76 -12.51
CA ILE A 260 -26.78 38.89 -11.91
C ILE A 260 -26.44 37.64 -11.13
N ASN A 261 -27.38 37.17 -10.30
CA ASN A 261 -27.18 35.95 -9.51
C ASN A 261 -27.00 34.69 -10.40
N ALA A 262 -27.79 34.56 -11.46
CA ALA A 262 -27.69 33.44 -12.40
C ALA A 262 -26.32 33.39 -13.10
N VAL A 263 -25.81 34.56 -13.56
CA VAL A 263 -24.47 34.65 -14.15
C VAL A 263 -23.38 34.36 -13.13
N ALA A 264 -23.52 34.86 -11.91
CA ALA A 264 -22.56 34.64 -10.82
C ALA A 264 -22.49 33.14 -10.42
N GLU A 265 -23.63 32.49 -10.28
CA GLU A 265 -23.68 31.06 -9.98
C GLU A 265 -23.05 30.20 -11.09
N LYS A 266 -23.30 30.54 -12.36
CA LYS A 266 -22.64 29.86 -13.48
C LYS A 266 -21.13 30.00 -13.42
N ARG A 267 -20.59 31.21 -13.19
CA ARG A 267 -19.15 31.45 -13.04
C ARG A 267 -18.56 30.72 -11.82
N LEU A 268 -19.31 30.63 -10.73
CA LEU A 268 -18.88 29.87 -9.55
C LEU A 268 -18.74 28.39 -9.86
N HIS A 269 -19.70 27.80 -10.55
CA HIS A 269 -19.61 26.38 -10.96
C HIS A 269 -18.41 26.14 -11.89
N GLU A 270 -18.16 27.06 -12.85
CA GLU A 270 -16.97 26.99 -13.71
C GLU A 270 -15.66 27.10 -12.90
N GLU A 271 -15.63 27.90 -11.84
CA GLU A 271 -14.46 28.00 -10.96
C GLU A 271 -14.25 26.71 -10.16
N ILE A 272 -15.33 26.11 -9.63
CA ILE A 272 -15.27 24.83 -8.91
C ILE A 272 -14.75 23.73 -9.86
N GLU A 273 -15.30 23.64 -11.07
CA GLU A 273 -14.85 22.68 -12.09
C GLU A 273 -13.34 22.80 -12.35
N ARG A 274 -12.87 24.02 -12.62
CA ARG A 274 -11.43 24.28 -12.88
C ARG A 274 -10.55 23.96 -11.67
N GLY A 275 -10.99 24.31 -10.46
CA GLY A 275 -10.24 24.04 -9.23
C GLY A 275 -10.09 22.55 -8.96
N ILE A 276 -11.14 21.78 -9.12
CA ILE A 276 -11.11 20.33 -8.92
C ILE A 276 -10.34 19.62 -10.03
N GLN A 277 -10.53 20.04 -11.28
CA GLN A 277 -9.73 19.53 -12.40
C GLN A 277 -8.25 19.77 -12.17
N MET A 278 -7.87 20.96 -11.68
CA MET A 278 -6.48 21.28 -11.34
C MET A 278 -5.92 20.35 -10.28
N ILE A 279 -6.65 20.08 -9.19
CA ILE A 279 -6.21 19.11 -8.16
C ILE A 279 -5.94 17.74 -8.80
N GLN A 280 -6.87 17.23 -9.62
CA GLN A 280 -6.70 15.91 -10.23
C GLN A 280 -5.47 15.85 -11.13
N TYR A 281 -5.28 16.84 -12.01
CA TYR A 281 -4.14 16.85 -12.93
C TYR A 281 -2.82 17.12 -12.23
N GLN A 282 -2.77 18.03 -11.28
CA GLN A 282 -1.53 18.31 -10.54
C GLN A 282 -1.07 17.11 -9.72
N VAL A 283 -1.98 16.43 -9.01
CA VAL A 283 -1.62 15.22 -8.25
C VAL A 283 -1.04 14.13 -9.15
N VAL A 284 -1.58 13.94 -10.35
CA VAL A 284 -1.11 12.91 -11.29
C VAL A 284 0.23 13.28 -11.95
N THR A 285 0.45 14.57 -12.22
CA THR A 285 1.63 15.05 -12.96
C THR A 285 2.80 15.45 -12.06
N LEU A 286 2.58 15.61 -10.75
CA LEU A 286 3.66 15.87 -9.80
C LEU A 286 4.49 14.60 -9.57
N MET A 287 5.82 14.79 -9.58
CA MET A 287 6.76 13.79 -9.11
C MET A 287 7.42 14.30 -7.84
N THR A 288 7.22 13.57 -6.75
CA THR A 288 7.84 13.89 -5.45
C THR A 288 9.27 13.38 -5.38
N THR A 289 9.97 13.71 -4.31
CA THR A 289 11.31 13.17 -4.04
C THR A 289 11.35 11.65 -3.93
N ASN A 290 10.20 11.02 -3.64
CA ASN A 290 10.06 9.56 -3.56
C ASN A 290 9.87 8.88 -4.94
N GLY A 291 10.06 9.61 -6.04
CA GLY A 291 10.05 9.06 -7.40
C GLY A 291 8.68 8.64 -7.93
N GLN A 292 7.58 9.11 -7.33
CA GLN A 292 6.22 8.84 -7.77
C GLN A 292 5.30 10.05 -7.58
N ALA A 293 4.09 9.97 -8.10
CA ALA A 293 3.02 10.92 -7.76
C ALA A 293 2.74 10.89 -6.24
N PRO A 294 2.29 12.00 -5.64
CA PRO A 294 1.94 12.02 -4.23
C PRO A 294 0.92 10.94 -3.88
N PHE A 295 1.23 10.10 -2.87
CA PHE A 295 0.30 9.13 -2.35
C PHE A 295 -0.73 9.84 -1.47
N VAL A 296 -1.79 10.37 -2.09
CA VAL A 296 -2.80 11.18 -1.44
C VAL A 296 -4.19 10.55 -1.52
N THR A 297 -4.88 10.58 -0.39
CA THR A 297 -6.28 10.20 -0.24
C THR A 297 -7.11 11.45 -0.03
N VAL A 298 -8.19 11.57 -0.77
CA VAL A 298 -9.16 12.67 -0.70
C VAL A 298 -10.45 12.15 -0.06
N PHE A 299 -10.82 12.76 1.05
CA PHE A 299 -11.97 12.39 1.86
C PHE A 299 -13.18 13.25 1.54
N MET A 300 -14.31 12.61 1.30
CA MET A 300 -15.59 13.20 0.91
C MET A 300 -16.66 12.81 1.92
N TYR A 301 -16.91 13.68 2.90
CA TYR A 301 -17.82 13.44 4.00
C TYR A 301 -18.67 14.68 4.29
N LEU A 302 -19.98 14.63 3.99
CA LEU A 302 -20.90 15.73 4.19
C LEU A 302 -21.11 16.07 5.68
N GLY A 303 -21.12 15.05 6.53
CA GLY A 303 -21.29 15.19 7.98
C GLY A 303 -20.15 15.95 8.69
N GLU A 304 -19.03 16.21 8.02
CA GLU A 304 -17.93 17.01 8.55
C GLU A 304 -18.17 18.52 8.43
N ALA A 305 -19.12 18.94 7.58
CA ALA A 305 -19.47 20.35 7.40
C ALA A 305 -20.05 20.97 8.67
N LYS A 306 -19.62 22.20 8.98
CA LYS A 306 -19.96 22.90 10.23
C LYS A 306 -21.38 23.50 10.24
N ASN A 307 -21.97 23.70 9.06
CA ASN A 307 -23.29 24.27 8.89
C ASN A 307 -23.87 23.90 7.51
N GLU A 308 -25.17 24.13 7.31
CA GLU A 308 -25.90 23.77 6.09
C GLU A 308 -25.35 24.45 4.83
N ARG A 309 -24.83 25.67 4.92
CA ARG A 309 -24.23 26.37 3.78
C ARG A 309 -22.94 25.65 3.34
N GLU A 310 -22.06 25.35 4.29
CA GLU A 310 -20.82 24.65 4.04
C GLU A 310 -21.11 23.23 3.51
N ARG A 311 -22.14 22.56 4.02
CA ARG A 311 -22.58 21.26 3.58
C ARG A 311 -23.03 21.28 2.11
N ALA A 312 -23.83 22.28 1.73
CA ALA A 312 -24.27 22.47 0.35
C ALA A 312 -23.09 22.77 -0.59
N ASP A 313 -22.16 23.61 -0.17
CA ASP A 313 -20.95 23.93 -0.92
C ASP A 313 -20.01 22.72 -1.05
N LEU A 314 -19.87 21.92 0.01
CA LEU A 314 -19.14 20.66 -0.01
C LEU A 314 -19.79 19.66 -0.98
N ALA A 315 -21.10 19.58 -1.03
CA ALA A 315 -21.82 18.72 -1.99
C ALA A 315 -21.47 19.07 -3.44
N LEU A 316 -21.36 20.36 -3.79
CA LEU A 316 -20.91 20.82 -5.12
C LEU A 316 -19.47 20.36 -5.41
N ILE A 317 -18.57 20.45 -4.42
CA ILE A 317 -17.17 20.03 -4.56
C ILE A 317 -17.10 18.50 -4.76
N ILE A 318 -17.86 17.73 -3.99
CA ILE A 318 -17.92 16.26 -4.10
C ILE A 318 -18.47 15.86 -5.46
N GLU A 319 -19.56 16.48 -5.90
CA GLU A 319 -20.16 16.22 -7.20
C GLU A 319 -19.14 16.43 -8.33
N GLU A 320 -18.45 17.55 -8.32
CA GLU A 320 -17.44 17.85 -9.34
C GLU A 320 -16.22 16.91 -9.26
N THR A 321 -15.79 16.55 -8.06
CA THR A 321 -14.71 15.57 -7.86
C THR A 321 -15.06 14.22 -8.49
N LEU A 322 -16.27 13.73 -8.27
CA LEU A 322 -16.76 12.49 -8.87
C LEU A 322 -16.89 12.59 -10.40
N LYS A 323 -17.36 13.73 -10.92
CA LYS A 323 -17.45 13.98 -12.38
C LYS A 323 -16.07 13.97 -13.04
N GLN A 324 -15.10 14.67 -12.47
CA GLN A 324 -13.72 14.70 -12.99
C GLN A 324 -13.08 13.31 -12.93
N ARG A 325 -13.30 12.57 -11.85
CA ARG A 325 -12.79 11.19 -11.73
C ARG A 325 -13.47 10.24 -12.71
N TYR A 326 -14.79 10.34 -12.91
CA TYR A 326 -15.52 9.55 -13.90
C TYR A 326 -14.98 9.78 -15.31
N LYS A 327 -14.65 11.01 -15.66
CA LYS A 327 -13.99 11.39 -16.91
C LYS A 327 -12.59 10.75 -17.01
N GLY A 328 -11.81 10.77 -15.94
CA GLY A 328 -10.44 10.27 -15.88
C GLY A 328 -9.40 11.32 -16.30
N VAL A 329 -8.23 10.86 -16.72
CA VAL A 329 -7.15 11.70 -17.26
C VAL A 329 -6.74 11.19 -18.64
N LYS A 330 -6.26 12.07 -19.50
CA LYS A 330 -5.73 11.65 -20.81
C LYS A 330 -4.33 11.13 -20.71
N ASN A 331 -4.08 9.96 -21.26
CA ASN A 331 -2.74 9.44 -21.45
C ASN A 331 -2.02 10.15 -22.61
N GLU A 332 -0.79 9.76 -22.91
CA GLU A 332 0.02 10.34 -24.01
C GLU A 332 -0.58 10.16 -25.41
N LYS A 333 -1.52 9.22 -25.59
CA LYS A 333 -2.27 9.01 -26.82
C LYS A 333 -3.57 9.78 -26.86
N GLY A 334 -3.87 10.59 -25.85
CA GLY A 334 -5.10 11.36 -25.74
C GLY A 334 -6.34 10.57 -25.32
N VAL A 335 -6.15 9.32 -24.86
CA VAL A 335 -7.24 8.45 -24.39
C VAL A 335 -7.48 8.66 -22.90
N TRP A 336 -8.75 8.67 -22.50
CA TRP A 336 -9.16 8.82 -21.12
C TRP A 336 -8.95 7.51 -20.34
N VAL A 337 -8.03 7.51 -19.38
CA VAL A 337 -7.68 6.36 -18.56
C VAL A 337 -7.89 6.64 -17.07
N THR A 338 -7.90 5.59 -16.26
CA THR A 338 -8.03 5.69 -14.80
C THR A 338 -6.67 6.05 -14.18
N PRO A 339 -6.55 7.20 -13.49
CA PRO A 339 -5.33 7.53 -12.75
C PRO A 339 -5.24 6.75 -11.43
N ALA A 340 -4.01 6.43 -10.99
CA ALA A 340 -3.79 5.78 -9.69
C ALA A 340 -4.16 6.70 -8.52
N PHE A 341 -3.86 8.00 -8.61
CA PHE A 341 -4.09 9.01 -7.57
C PHE A 341 -4.86 10.23 -8.11
N PRO A 342 -5.50 11.01 -7.22
CA PRO A 342 -5.71 10.76 -5.79
C PRO A 342 -6.63 9.55 -5.57
N LYS A 343 -6.43 8.83 -4.47
CA LYS A 343 -7.44 7.90 -3.97
C LYS A 343 -8.64 8.68 -3.47
N LEU A 344 -9.84 8.22 -3.73
CA LEU A 344 -11.08 8.85 -3.29
C LEU A 344 -11.80 7.97 -2.28
N ILE A 345 -12.24 8.56 -1.17
CA ILE A 345 -13.09 7.90 -0.18
C ILE A 345 -14.39 8.69 -0.05
N TYR A 346 -15.51 8.00 -0.24
CA TYR A 346 -16.86 8.54 -0.11
C TYR A 346 -17.54 7.93 1.11
N VAL A 347 -18.02 8.77 2.02
CA VAL A 347 -18.72 8.31 3.21
C VAL A 347 -20.19 8.09 2.87
N LEU A 348 -20.68 6.89 3.19
CA LEU A 348 -22.09 6.55 3.14
C LEU A 348 -22.75 7.01 4.44
N GLU A 349 -23.72 7.92 4.31
CA GLU A 349 -24.43 8.61 5.39
C GLU A 349 -25.93 8.38 5.27
N GLU A 350 -26.67 8.57 6.36
CA GLU A 350 -28.12 8.42 6.38
C GLU A 350 -28.81 9.28 5.29
N ASP A 351 -28.33 10.50 5.05
CA ASP A 351 -28.94 11.42 4.09
C ASP A 351 -28.43 11.31 2.65
N ASN A 352 -27.59 10.30 2.37
CA ASN A 352 -27.12 10.04 1.00
C ASN A 352 -27.29 8.58 0.54
N ILE A 353 -27.61 7.62 1.44
CA ILE A 353 -27.71 6.22 1.06
C ILE A 353 -29.13 5.78 0.65
N HIS A 354 -30.16 6.42 1.14
CA HIS A 354 -31.56 6.12 0.83
C HIS A 354 -32.03 6.89 -0.42
N GLU A 355 -32.91 6.29 -1.22
CA GLU A 355 -33.36 6.82 -2.49
C GLU A 355 -34.09 8.19 -2.38
N ASP A 356 -34.76 8.41 -1.27
CA ASP A 356 -35.46 9.64 -0.92
C ASP A 356 -34.58 10.69 -0.22
N SER A 357 -33.31 10.37 0.05
CA SER A 357 -32.39 11.27 0.71
C SER A 357 -31.98 12.44 -0.18
N GLN A 358 -31.74 13.59 0.45
CA GLN A 358 -31.36 14.84 -0.24
C GLN A 358 -30.12 14.68 -1.13
N TYR A 359 -29.13 13.94 -0.69
CA TYR A 359 -27.84 13.77 -1.36
C TYR A 359 -27.67 12.41 -2.05
N TYR A 360 -28.73 11.63 -2.23
CA TYR A 360 -28.68 10.33 -2.91
C TYR A 360 -28.11 10.41 -4.34
N TYR A 361 -28.30 11.55 -5.01
CA TYR A 361 -27.74 11.78 -6.33
C TYR A 361 -26.21 11.67 -6.36
N LEU A 362 -25.51 12.06 -5.28
CA LEU A 362 -24.06 11.90 -5.14
C LEU A 362 -23.69 10.42 -5.03
N THR A 363 -24.44 9.64 -4.30
CA THR A 363 -24.25 8.17 -4.18
C THR A 363 -24.43 7.47 -5.52
N LYS A 364 -25.43 7.86 -6.31
CA LYS A 364 -25.59 7.36 -7.69
C LYS A 364 -24.41 7.75 -8.59
N LEU A 365 -23.88 8.95 -8.46
CA LEU A 365 -22.71 9.39 -9.20
C LEU A 365 -21.45 8.65 -8.75
N ALA A 366 -21.28 8.42 -7.44
CA ALA A 366 -20.21 7.60 -6.88
C ALA A 366 -20.27 6.16 -7.41
N ALA A 367 -21.45 5.54 -7.46
CA ALA A 367 -21.64 4.20 -8.04
C ALA A 367 -21.22 4.14 -9.51
N LYS A 368 -21.60 5.15 -10.33
CA LYS A 368 -21.16 5.27 -11.72
C LYS A 368 -19.64 5.39 -11.84
N CYS A 369 -19.04 6.20 -10.97
CA CYS A 369 -17.60 6.40 -10.94
C CYS A 369 -16.87 5.10 -10.58
N THR A 370 -17.31 4.40 -9.54
CA THR A 370 -16.74 3.09 -9.14
C THR A 370 -16.86 2.06 -10.27
N ALA A 371 -18.02 1.94 -10.90
CA ALA A 371 -18.24 0.98 -11.99
C ALA A 371 -17.27 1.17 -13.16
N LYS A 372 -16.82 2.42 -13.42
CA LYS A 372 -15.94 2.74 -14.54
C LYS A 372 -14.47 2.93 -14.14
N ARG A 373 -14.21 3.45 -12.93
CA ARG A 373 -12.89 3.92 -12.50
C ARG A 373 -12.37 3.30 -11.21
N MET A 374 -13.04 2.29 -10.66
CA MET A 374 -12.67 1.57 -9.44
C MET A 374 -12.68 2.41 -8.15
N VAL A 375 -13.03 3.67 -8.22
CA VAL A 375 -13.11 4.60 -7.06
C VAL A 375 -14.40 5.41 -7.17
N PRO A 376 -14.91 5.92 -6.05
CA PRO A 376 -14.36 5.95 -4.69
C PRO A 376 -14.46 4.61 -3.95
N ASP A 377 -13.69 4.50 -2.85
CA ASP A 377 -13.94 3.51 -1.80
C ASP A 377 -15.00 4.05 -0.83
N TYR A 378 -15.56 3.17 -0.02
CA TYR A 378 -16.71 3.50 0.82
C TYR A 378 -16.42 3.27 2.30
N ILE A 379 -16.68 4.30 3.12
CA ILE A 379 -16.73 4.20 4.57
C ILE A 379 -18.18 4.33 5.00
N SER A 380 -18.64 3.41 5.85
CA SER A 380 -19.93 3.50 6.52
C SER A 380 -19.82 4.41 7.74
N GLU A 381 -20.52 5.55 7.74
CA GLU A 381 -20.65 6.40 8.93
C GLU A 381 -21.25 5.61 10.08
N LYS A 382 -22.35 4.91 9.85
CA LYS A 382 -23.06 4.10 10.85
C LYS A 382 -22.15 3.12 11.59
N ILE A 383 -21.39 2.32 10.86
CA ILE A 383 -20.51 1.30 11.44
C ILE A 383 -19.26 1.93 12.06
N MET A 384 -18.73 3.00 11.45
CA MET A 384 -17.57 3.69 12.02
C MET A 384 -17.88 4.38 13.34
N LEU A 385 -19.04 5.00 13.48
CA LEU A 385 -19.51 5.57 14.74
C LEU A 385 -19.64 4.50 15.83
N GLN A 386 -20.12 3.31 15.48
CA GLN A 386 -20.22 2.18 16.42
C GLN A 386 -18.85 1.64 16.85
N ASN A 387 -17.89 1.55 15.93
CA ASN A 387 -16.63 0.87 16.17
C ASN A 387 -15.56 1.79 16.78
N LYS A 388 -15.58 3.08 16.45
CA LYS A 388 -14.47 4.00 16.73
C LYS A 388 -14.85 5.23 17.54
N ILE A 389 -16.10 5.61 17.63
CA ILE A 389 -16.49 6.82 18.36
C ILE A 389 -16.83 6.46 19.80
N ASP A 390 -16.38 7.29 20.75
CA ASP A 390 -16.58 7.07 22.17
C ASP A 390 -18.08 6.97 22.52
N LYS A 391 -18.38 6.15 23.54
CA LYS A 391 -19.73 5.93 24.08
C LYS A 391 -20.45 7.20 24.54
N ASN A 392 -19.73 8.31 24.70
CA ASN A 392 -20.26 9.63 25.03
C ASN A 392 -20.88 10.37 23.83
N GLY A 393 -20.82 9.83 22.62
CA GLY A 393 -21.44 10.39 21.42
C GLY A 393 -20.74 11.63 20.84
N GLU A 394 -19.57 12.01 21.35
CA GLU A 394 -18.77 13.10 20.77
C GLU A 394 -17.84 12.56 19.69
N GLY A 395 -17.84 13.20 18.54
CA GLY A 395 -17.02 12.86 17.38
C GLY A 395 -17.82 12.57 16.13
N HIS A 396 -17.13 12.42 15.03
CA HIS A 396 -17.69 12.11 13.72
C HIS A 396 -16.79 11.12 12.96
N CYS A 397 -17.27 10.64 11.83
CA CYS A 397 -16.50 9.82 10.92
C CYS A 397 -15.22 10.56 10.48
N TYR A 398 -14.14 9.86 10.26
CA TYR A 398 -12.86 10.37 9.77
C TYR A 398 -12.19 9.39 8.83
N THR A 399 -11.20 9.86 8.07
CA THR A 399 -10.55 9.06 7.03
C THR A 399 -9.36 8.24 7.55
N CYS A 400 -9.02 7.18 6.79
CA CYS A 400 -7.71 6.56 6.91
C CYS A 400 -6.61 7.49 6.33
N MET A 401 -5.38 7.19 6.70
CA MET A 401 -4.18 7.74 6.06
C MET A 401 -3.73 6.80 4.93
N GLY A 402 -3.48 7.36 3.75
CA GLY A 402 -3.07 6.57 2.59
C GLY A 402 -4.06 5.45 2.23
N CYS A 403 -3.62 4.19 2.32
CA CYS A 403 -4.44 3.05 1.90
C CYS A 403 -5.59 2.74 2.84
N ARG A 404 -5.28 2.45 4.12
CA ARG A 404 -6.24 1.94 5.12
C ARG A 404 -5.78 2.09 6.57
N SER A 405 -4.70 2.84 6.85
CA SER A 405 -4.23 3.07 8.21
C SER A 405 -5.13 4.08 8.92
N PHE A 406 -5.78 3.66 10.00
CA PHE A 406 -6.60 4.53 10.84
C PHE A 406 -5.89 4.85 12.15
N LEU A 407 -5.93 6.12 12.52
CA LEU A 407 -5.58 6.54 13.88
C LEU A 407 -6.65 6.05 14.87
N THR A 408 -6.25 5.77 16.09
CA THR A 408 -7.21 5.54 17.17
C THR A 408 -7.86 6.87 17.56
N PRO A 409 -9.10 6.86 18.07
CA PRO A 409 -9.74 8.09 18.58
C PRO A 409 -8.86 8.80 19.62
N TYR A 410 -8.82 10.12 19.54
CA TYR A 410 -8.05 10.98 20.42
C TYR A 410 -8.81 12.26 20.71
N VAL A 411 -8.75 12.73 21.96
CA VAL A 411 -9.29 14.01 22.38
C VAL A 411 -8.14 14.95 22.75
N ASP A 412 -8.29 16.21 22.36
CA ASP A 412 -7.31 17.25 22.65
C ASP A 412 -7.34 17.70 24.13
N GLU A 413 -6.53 18.70 24.48
CA GLU A 413 -6.43 19.27 25.83
C GLU A 413 -7.75 19.91 26.30
N ASN A 414 -8.66 20.23 25.36
CA ASN A 414 -9.99 20.80 25.65
C ASN A 414 -11.08 19.73 25.73
N GLY A 415 -10.72 18.44 25.63
CA GLY A 415 -11.65 17.32 25.60
C GLY A 415 -12.41 17.16 24.28
N LYS A 416 -11.95 17.80 23.19
CA LYS A 416 -12.59 17.69 21.87
C LYS A 416 -11.91 16.63 21.00
N PRO A 417 -12.68 15.84 20.23
CA PRO A 417 -12.12 14.91 19.26
C PRO A 417 -11.20 15.63 18.26
N LYS A 418 -10.02 15.06 18.02
CA LYS A 418 -9.03 15.59 17.08
C LYS A 418 -8.63 14.50 16.08
N TYR A 419 -8.79 14.77 14.80
CA TYR A 419 -8.44 13.86 13.71
C TYR A 419 -7.26 14.37 12.90
N TYR A 420 -7.35 15.56 12.32
CA TYR A 420 -6.31 16.15 11.48
C TYR A 420 -5.14 16.70 12.31
N GLY A 421 -3.97 16.76 11.68
CA GLY A 421 -2.72 17.12 12.33
C GLY A 421 -2.12 15.99 13.15
N ARG A 422 -2.52 14.73 12.87
CA ARG A 422 -2.05 13.51 13.53
C ARG A 422 -1.38 12.58 12.54
N PHE A 423 -0.59 11.62 13.02
CA PHE A 423 0.26 10.78 12.19
C PHE A 423 0.46 9.37 12.73
N ASN A 424 0.98 8.48 11.87
CA ASN A 424 1.42 7.12 12.22
C ASN A 424 2.95 7.07 12.21
N GLN A 425 3.55 6.51 13.27
CA GLN A 425 4.99 6.42 13.47
C GLN A 425 5.66 5.37 12.58
N GLY A 426 4.96 4.30 12.23
CA GLY A 426 5.48 3.22 11.41
C GLY A 426 4.81 1.88 11.67
N VAL A 427 5.25 0.86 10.93
CA VAL A 427 4.62 -0.47 10.88
C VAL A 427 5.65 -1.59 10.99
N VAL A 428 5.30 -2.65 11.72
CA VAL A 428 5.96 -3.96 11.67
C VAL A 428 4.87 -5.01 11.50
N THR A 429 5.05 -5.95 10.56
CA THR A 429 4.05 -7.00 10.26
C THR A 429 4.54 -8.37 10.70
N ILE A 430 3.70 -9.09 11.45
CA ILE A 430 3.92 -10.48 11.84
C ILE A 430 3.44 -11.44 10.74
N ASN A 431 4.22 -12.48 10.47
CA ASN A 431 3.83 -13.57 9.56
C ASN A 431 3.14 -14.68 10.36
N LEU A 432 1.82 -14.70 10.35
CA LEU A 432 1.04 -15.72 11.07
C LEU A 432 1.22 -17.12 10.50
N VAL A 433 1.47 -17.24 9.19
CA VAL A 433 1.69 -18.55 8.52
C VAL A 433 2.94 -19.20 9.05
N ASP A 434 4.00 -18.44 9.30
CA ASP A 434 5.24 -18.94 9.89
C ASP A 434 5.00 -19.57 11.27
N ILE A 435 4.19 -18.92 12.10
CA ILE A 435 3.81 -19.43 13.42
C ILE A 435 3.02 -20.74 13.29
N GLY A 436 1.98 -20.74 12.42
CA GLY A 436 1.14 -21.91 12.18
C GLY A 436 1.93 -23.13 11.73
N LEU A 437 2.82 -22.97 10.75
CA LEU A 437 3.66 -24.04 10.23
C LEU A 437 4.73 -24.50 11.25
N SER A 438 5.32 -23.58 12.02
CA SER A 438 6.31 -23.91 13.06
C SER A 438 5.69 -24.69 14.23
N ALA A 439 4.39 -24.53 14.47
CA ALA A 439 3.66 -25.23 15.51
C ALA A 439 3.34 -26.68 15.16
N ASP A 440 3.36 -27.06 13.88
CA ASP A 440 3.11 -28.42 13.39
C ASP A 440 1.81 -29.03 13.95
N LYS A 441 0.70 -28.29 13.82
CA LYS A 441 -0.66 -28.65 14.32
C LYS A 441 -0.78 -28.81 15.84
N ASN A 442 0.19 -28.37 16.61
CA ASN A 442 0.15 -28.39 18.07
C ASN A 442 -0.26 -27.01 18.60
N MET A 443 -1.44 -26.89 19.19
CA MET A 443 -2.00 -25.62 19.65
C MET A 443 -1.22 -25.02 20.84
N ASP A 444 -0.72 -25.81 21.77
CA ASP A 444 0.08 -25.28 22.89
C ASP A 444 1.39 -24.66 22.36
N ARG A 445 2.06 -25.39 21.47
CA ARG A 445 3.26 -24.89 20.79
C ARG A 445 2.97 -23.67 19.92
N PHE A 446 1.80 -23.60 19.30
CA PHE A 446 1.38 -22.42 18.54
C PHE A 446 1.38 -21.16 19.41
N TRP A 447 0.76 -21.23 20.59
CA TRP A 447 0.69 -20.08 21.49
C TRP A 447 2.05 -19.72 22.09
N GLU A 448 2.91 -20.69 22.39
CA GLU A 448 4.30 -20.44 22.83
C GLU A 448 5.09 -19.66 21.76
N ILE A 449 5.05 -20.11 20.50
CA ILE A 449 5.73 -19.42 19.39
C ILE A 449 5.08 -18.07 19.14
N PHE A 450 3.76 -17.97 19.23
CA PHE A 450 3.02 -16.72 19.08
C PHE A 450 3.52 -15.67 20.07
N ASP A 451 3.61 -16.02 21.35
CA ASP A 451 4.10 -15.12 22.41
C ASP A 451 5.55 -14.66 22.14
N GLU A 452 6.43 -15.57 21.71
CA GLU A 452 7.80 -15.23 21.32
C GLU A 452 7.85 -14.24 20.13
N ARG A 453 7.01 -14.47 19.10
CA ARG A 453 6.95 -13.58 17.94
C ARG A 453 6.34 -12.22 18.26
N MET A 454 5.37 -12.18 19.18
CA MET A 454 4.80 -10.93 19.65
C MET A 454 5.83 -10.06 20.38
N GLU A 455 6.67 -10.66 21.23
CA GLU A 455 7.78 -9.95 21.90
C GLU A 455 8.79 -9.39 20.89
N LEU A 456 9.10 -10.17 19.84
CA LEU A 456 9.98 -9.73 18.76
C LEU A 456 9.39 -8.53 17.99
N CYS A 457 8.10 -8.58 17.67
CA CYS A 457 7.38 -7.45 17.03
C CYS A 457 7.37 -6.21 17.92
N HIS A 458 7.14 -6.37 19.22
CA HIS A 458 7.18 -5.29 20.19
C HIS A 458 8.52 -4.56 20.18
N ARG A 459 9.63 -5.27 20.30
CA ARG A 459 10.99 -4.70 20.24
C ARG A 459 11.26 -4.01 18.90
N ALA A 460 10.76 -4.57 17.79
CA ALA A 460 10.91 -3.97 16.49
C ALA A 460 10.10 -2.65 16.35
N LEU A 461 8.90 -2.60 16.94
CA LEU A 461 8.10 -1.37 17.01
C LEU A 461 8.74 -0.33 17.93
N GLN A 462 9.31 -0.73 19.06
CA GLN A 462 10.08 0.17 19.93
C GLN A 462 11.27 0.80 19.18
N CYS A 463 12.00 0.05 18.34
CA CYS A 463 13.07 0.61 17.51
C CYS A 463 12.56 1.72 16.59
N ARG A 464 11.33 1.59 16.05
CA ARG A 464 10.71 2.66 15.23
C ARG A 464 10.37 3.89 16.06
N HIS A 465 9.78 3.69 17.23
CA HIS A 465 9.45 4.77 18.15
C HIS A 465 10.71 5.53 18.61
N ASP A 466 11.73 4.79 19.05
CA ASP A 466 13.01 5.36 19.51
C ASP A 466 13.71 6.16 18.41
N ARG A 467 13.56 5.74 17.13
CA ARG A 467 14.15 6.46 15.99
C ARG A 467 13.55 7.85 15.79
N LEU A 468 12.29 8.05 16.17
CA LEU A 468 11.61 9.35 16.09
C LEU A 468 11.85 10.23 17.32
N THR A 469 12.19 9.62 18.45
CA THR A 469 12.48 10.35 19.70
C THR A 469 13.65 11.31 19.51
N GLY A 470 13.51 12.55 19.99
CA GLY A 470 14.50 13.60 19.82
C GLY A 470 14.50 14.28 18.45
N THR A 471 13.57 13.95 17.55
CA THR A 471 13.42 14.63 16.28
C THR A 471 13.03 16.08 16.49
N LEU A 472 13.81 17.00 15.93
CA LEU A 472 13.52 18.43 16.00
C LEU A 472 12.55 18.86 14.90
N SER A 473 11.75 19.87 15.16
CA SER A 473 10.80 20.46 14.20
C SER A 473 11.44 20.88 12.88
N ASP A 474 12.75 21.14 12.87
CA ASP A 474 13.55 21.49 11.69
C ASP A 474 13.72 20.34 10.69
N ALA A 475 13.48 19.07 11.08
CA ALA A 475 13.60 17.92 10.20
C ALA A 475 12.59 17.96 9.04
N ALA A 476 11.38 18.49 9.30
CA ALA A 476 10.33 18.66 8.29
C ALA A 476 9.45 19.88 8.65
N PRO A 477 9.90 21.12 8.35
CA PRO A 477 9.20 22.34 8.76
C PRO A 477 7.74 22.40 8.33
N ILE A 478 7.40 21.93 7.11
CA ILE A 478 6.02 21.91 6.63
C ILE A 478 5.10 21.10 7.55
N LEU A 479 5.60 20.00 8.12
CA LEU A 479 4.86 19.13 9.03
C LEU A 479 4.77 19.71 10.45
N TRP A 480 5.92 20.11 10.98
CA TRP A 480 6.07 20.37 12.40
C TRP A 480 5.93 21.85 12.80
N GLN A 481 6.29 22.79 11.89
CA GLN A 481 6.29 24.25 12.18
C GLN A 481 5.17 25.00 11.45
N HIS A 482 4.70 24.50 10.29
CA HIS A 482 3.87 25.29 9.37
C HIS A 482 2.45 24.76 9.17
N GLY A 483 1.97 23.89 10.07
CA GLY A 483 0.56 23.58 10.25
C GLY A 483 0.06 22.30 9.59
N ALA A 484 0.86 21.58 8.80
CA ALA A 484 0.37 20.31 8.24
C ALA A 484 0.03 19.30 9.35
N LEU A 485 0.85 19.21 10.39
CA LEU A 485 0.60 18.45 11.61
C LEU A 485 0.57 19.37 12.84
N LEU A 486 1.57 20.20 13.03
CA LEU A 486 1.78 21.03 14.20
C LEU A 486 2.26 22.45 13.83
N ARG A 487 2.30 23.33 14.82
CA ARG A 487 2.90 24.67 14.75
C ARG A 487 3.90 24.86 15.89
N LEU A 488 4.94 24.03 15.90
CA LEU A 488 6.03 24.09 16.86
C LEU A 488 7.00 25.22 16.54
N GLU A 489 7.69 25.71 17.55
CA GLU A 489 8.81 26.61 17.37
C GLU A 489 9.98 25.87 16.72
N LYS A 490 10.86 26.65 16.07
CA LYS A 490 12.08 26.11 15.47
C LYS A 490 12.97 25.49 16.55
N GLY A 491 13.47 24.26 16.30
CA GLY A 491 14.30 23.51 17.23
C GLY A 491 13.54 22.83 18.38
N GLU A 492 12.22 22.89 18.39
CA GLU A 492 11.40 22.19 19.38
C GLU A 492 11.29 20.69 19.02
N PRO A 493 11.47 19.77 20.00
CA PRO A 493 11.35 18.33 19.74
C PRO A 493 9.88 17.89 19.64
N ILE A 494 9.62 16.83 18.84
CA ILE A 494 8.27 16.28 18.64
C ILE A 494 7.86 15.23 19.67
N ASP A 495 8.70 14.94 20.67
CA ASP A 495 8.55 13.81 21.61
C ASP A 495 7.18 13.76 22.29
N LYS A 496 6.62 14.90 22.69
CA LYS A 496 5.28 14.99 23.30
C LYS A 496 4.20 14.30 22.44
N TYR A 497 4.34 14.35 21.13
CA TYR A 497 3.35 13.86 20.16
C TYR A 497 3.56 12.40 19.74
N LEU A 498 4.62 11.76 20.26
CA LEU A 498 4.85 10.32 20.10
C LEU A 498 4.08 9.49 21.14
N HIS A 499 3.53 10.12 22.16
CA HIS A 499 2.86 9.50 23.31
C HIS A 499 1.40 9.94 23.48
N GLY A 500 0.70 9.33 24.43
CA GLY A 500 -0.63 9.73 24.86
C GLY A 500 -1.75 9.55 23.83
N GLY A 501 -1.50 8.80 22.76
CA GLY A 501 -2.49 8.56 21.71
C GLY A 501 -2.54 9.64 20.63
N TYR A 502 -1.67 10.67 20.66
CA TYR A 502 -1.63 11.69 19.62
C TYR A 502 -1.24 11.08 18.25
N SER A 503 -0.23 10.24 18.24
CA SER A 503 0.15 9.41 17.09
C SER A 503 -0.02 7.93 17.42
N THR A 504 -0.09 7.08 16.38
CA THR A 504 -0.19 5.63 16.51
C THR A 504 1.07 4.95 15.98
N ILE A 505 1.32 3.73 16.45
CA ILE A 505 2.31 2.82 15.85
C ILE A 505 1.63 1.47 15.60
N SER A 506 1.87 0.86 14.46
CA SER A 506 1.03 -0.22 13.98
C SER A 506 1.71 -1.58 14.00
N LEU A 507 1.06 -2.54 14.67
CA LEU A 507 1.33 -3.96 14.52
C LEU A 507 0.49 -4.49 13.35
N GLY A 508 1.16 -4.81 12.24
CA GLY A 508 0.53 -5.46 11.09
C GLY A 508 0.50 -6.98 11.23
N TYR A 509 -0.36 -7.64 10.46
CA TYR A 509 -0.42 -9.10 10.38
C TYR A 509 -0.74 -9.57 8.97
N ALA A 510 -0.31 -10.78 8.63
CA ALA A 510 -0.47 -11.38 7.31
C ALA A 510 -0.75 -12.87 7.38
N GLY A 511 -1.52 -13.39 6.43
CA GLY A 511 -1.72 -14.82 6.24
C GLY A 511 -2.58 -15.48 7.32
N LEU A 512 -3.59 -14.81 7.83
CA LEU A 512 -4.50 -15.40 8.83
C LEU A 512 -5.20 -16.65 8.28
N TRP A 513 -5.60 -16.61 7.00
CA TRP A 513 -6.26 -17.74 6.33
C TRP A 513 -5.37 -18.99 6.31
N GLU A 514 -4.14 -18.85 5.81
CA GLU A 514 -3.19 -19.97 5.73
C GLU A 514 -2.73 -20.43 7.13
N CYS A 515 -2.62 -19.52 8.09
CA CYS A 515 -2.31 -19.85 9.47
C CYS A 515 -3.36 -20.80 10.06
N VAL A 516 -4.63 -20.43 10.00
CA VAL A 516 -5.75 -21.24 10.48
C VAL A 516 -5.81 -22.58 9.75
N TYR A 517 -5.70 -22.54 8.41
CA TYR A 517 -5.74 -23.75 7.60
C TYR A 517 -4.59 -24.72 7.94
N SER A 518 -3.38 -24.21 8.15
CA SER A 518 -2.22 -25.03 8.51
C SER A 518 -2.35 -25.72 9.88
N LEU A 519 -3.10 -25.13 10.82
CA LEU A 519 -3.28 -25.64 12.17
C LEU A 519 -4.37 -26.70 12.27
N ILE A 520 -5.54 -26.45 11.67
CA ILE A 520 -6.74 -27.26 11.89
C ILE A 520 -7.39 -27.82 10.62
N ASP A 521 -6.78 -27.61 9.44
CA ASP A 521 -7.31 -28.02 8.13
C ASP A 521 -8.74 -27.49 7.87
N ARG A 522 -9.05 -26.28 8.36
CA ARG A 522 -10.32 -25.59 8.18
C ARG A 522 -10.10 -24.21 7.58
N LYS A 523 -11.02 -23.79 6.72
CA LYS A 523 -11.03 -22.45 6.14
C LYS A 523 -11.58 -21.42 7.12
N LEU A 524 -11.24 -20.14 6.93
CA LEU A 524 -11.85 -19.04 7.70
C LEU A 524 -13.37 -18.92 7.49
N THR A 525 -13.89 -19.44 6.38
CA THR A 525 -15.31 -19.48 6.05
C THR A 525 -16.08 -20.60 6.78
N GLU A 526 -15.37 -21.52 7.42
CA GLU A 526 -15.96 -22.59 8.23
C GLU A 526 -16.02 -22.18 9.72
N PRO A 527 -17.04 -22.64 10.50
CA PRO A 527 -17.23 -22.16 11.87
C PRO A 527 -16.02 -22.33 12.79
N GLU A 528 -15.31 -23.46 12.72
CA GLU A 528 -14.12 -23.71 13.54
C GLU A 528 -12.95 -22.81 13.11
N GLY A 529 -12.80 -22.57 11.80
CA GLY A 529 -11.79 -21.67 11.26
C GLY A 529 -12.08 -20.22 11.62
N GLU A 530 -13.33 -19.76 11.52
CA GLU A 530 -13.75 -18.44 11.97
C GLU A 530 -13.44 -18.24 13.47
N ALA A 531 -13.82 -19.23 14.30
CA ALA A 531 -13.61 -19.16 15.74
C ALA A 531 -12.14 -19.01 16.11
N LEU A 532 -11.25 -19.82 15.53
CA LEU A 532 -9.80 -19.74 15.76
C LEU A 532 -9.22 -18.42 15.21
N GLY A 533 -9.64 -18.00 14.01
CA GLY A 533 -9.21 -16.73 13.43
C GLY A 533 -9.55 -15.53 14.32
N LEU A 534 -10.78 -15.48 14.85
CA LEU A 534 -11.21 -14.44 15.79
C LEU A 534 -10.44 -14.50 17.13
N GLU A 535 -10.11 -15.70 17.62
CA GLU A 535 -9.28 -15.88 18.82
C GLU A 535 -7.89 -15.30 18.62
N ILE A 536 -7.22 -15.61 17.51
CA ILE A 536 -5.92 -15.06 17.15
C ILE A 536 -5.99 -13.52 17.10
N MET A 537 -7.02 -12.94 16.47
CA MET A 537 -7.19 -11.50 16.37
C MET A 537 -7.40 -10.84 17.74
N ARG A 538 -8.17 -11.45 18.62
CA ARG A 538 -8.34 -10.95 20.00
C ARG A 538 -7.02 -10.98 20.75
N LYS A 539 -6.24 -12.05 20.60
CA LYS A 539 -4.94 -12.19 21.25
C LYS A 539 -3.95 -11.13 20.79
N LEU A 540 -3.91 -10.82 19.48
CA LEU A 540 -3.12 -9.71 18.93
C LEU A 540 -3.50 -8.37 19.59
N ASN A 541 -4.81 -8.09 19.75
CA ASN A 541 -5.29 -6.88 20.40
C ASN A 541 -4.97 -6.83 21.92
N GLU A 542 -4.99 -7.95 22.62
CA GLU A 542 -4.58 -8.02 24.03
C GLU A 542 -3.14 -7.56 24.21
N TYR A 543 -2.23 -7.98 23.34
CA TYR A 543 -0.83 -7.56 23.36
C TYR A 543 -0.68 -6.06 23.10
N THR A 544 -1.30 -5.52 22.05
CA THR A 544 -1.22 -4.09 21.75
C THR A 544 -1.78 -3.22 22.89
N ALA A 545 -2.88 -3.66 23.51
CA ALA A 545 -3.47 -2.99 24.66
C ALA A 545 -2.55 -3.03 25.90
N LYS A 546 -1.89 -4.18 26.15
CA LYS A 546 -0.91 -4.34 27.22
C LYS A 546 0.28 -3.39 27.04
N TRP A 547 0.86 -3.33 25.85
CA TRP A 547 1.98 -2.44 25.54
C TRP A 547 1.58 -0.97 25.67
N LYS A 548 0.44 -0.58 25.10
CA LYS A 548 -0.12 0.78 25.21
C LYS A 548 -0.24 1.22 26.67
N LYS A 549 -0.77 0.36 27.53
CA LYS A 549 -0.92 0.65 28.97
C LYS A 549 0.42 0.79 29.68
N ALA A 550 1.41 -0.02 29.30
CA ALA A 550 2.73 -0.03 29.95
C ALA A 550 3.60 1.18 29.57
N GLU A 551 3.51 1.63 28.31
CA GLU A 551 4.49 2.56 27.71
C GLU A 551 3.89 3.92 27.33
N ASN A 552 2.56 4.08 27.40
CA ASN A 552 1.84 5.27 26.92
C ASN A 552 2.09 5.58 25.43
N ILE A 553 2.40 4.54 24.63
CA ILE A 553 2.53 4.57 23.17
C ILE A 553 1.31 3.90 22.58
N ASP A 554 0.70 4.50 21.57
CA ASP A 554 -0.56 4.01 21.00
C ASP A 554 -0.34 2.90 19.98
N TYR A 555 -0.03 1.69 20.45
CA TYR A 555 0.04 0.49 19.63
C TYR A 555 -1.34 0.08 19.14
N SER A 556 -1.47 -0.18 17.84
CA SER A 556 -2.74 -0.52 17.22
C SER A 556 -2.60 -1.66 16.21
N LEU A 557 -3.55 -2.61 16.23
CA LEU A 557 -3.56 -3.73 15.28
C LEU A 557 -4.03 -3.26 13.91
N TYR A 558 -3.26 -3.57 12.87
CA TYR A 558 -3.41 -3.07 11.53
C TYR A 558 -3.44 -4.18 10.48
N GLY A 559 -4.51 -4.24 9.70
CA GLY A 559 -4.59 -5.08 8.49
C GLY A 559 -3.71 -4.51 7.39
N THR A 560 -2.41 -4.75 7.47
CA THR A 560 -1.38 -4.11 6.64
C THR A 560 -1.62 -4.30 5.14
N PRO A 561 -1.49 -3.27 4.30
CA PRO A 561 -1.38 -3.44 2.87
C PRO A 561 -0.02 -4.07 2.54
N LEU A 562 -0.05 -5.27 2.01
CA LEU A 562 1.15 -6.04 1.71
C LEU A 562 1.37 -6.09 0.19
N GLU A 563 2.15 -5.16 -0.37
CA GLU A 563 2.48 -5.16 -1.79
C GLU A 563 3.44 -6.31 -2.16
N SER A 564 4.72 -6.09 -1.92
CA SER A 564 5.77 -7.08 -2.17
C SER A 564 5.93 -8.08 -1.02
N THR A 565 5.44 -7.75 0.17
CA THR A 565 5.63 -8.55 1.39
C THR A 565 4.93 -9.90 1.31
N THR A 566 3.76 -10.01 0.69
CA THR A 566 3.09 -11.31 0.49
C THR A 566 3.94 -12.26 -0.34
N TYR A 567 4.58 -11.75 -1.38
CA TYR A 567 5.50 -12.50 -2.23
C TYR A 567 6.80 -12.87 -1.48
N LYS A 568 7.39 -11.93 -0.73
CA LYS A 568 8.56 -12.17 0.12
C LYS A 568 8.26 -13.27 1.15
N PHE A 569 7.16 -13.16 1.87
CA PHE A 569 6.76 -14.15 2.87
C PHE A 569 6.54 -15.53 2.25
N ALA A 570 5.86 -15.62 1.11
CA ALA A 570 5.67 -16.88 0.39
C ALA A 570 7.01 -17.55 0.04
N LYS A 571 7.97 -16.80 -0.49
CA LYS A 571 9.32 -17.31 -0.79
C LYS A 571 10.05 -17.80 0.45
N CYS A 572 9.99 -17.05 1.55
CA CYS A 572 10.61 -17.43 2.81
C CYS A 572 9.98 -18.71 3.40
N LEU A 573 8.65 -18.81 3.35
CA LEU A 573 7.92 -20.00 3.80
C LEU A 573 8.26 -21.24 2.97
N GLN A 574 8.29 -21.11 1.63
CA GLN A 574 8.70 -22.19 0.72
C GLN A 574 10.14 -22.65 1.00
N LYS A 575 11.04 -21.72 1.27
CA LYS A 575 12.43 -22.05 1.61
C LYS A 575 12.54 -22.82 2.93
N ARG A 576 11.75 -22.46 3.95
CA ARG A 576 11.82 -23.03 5.30
C ARG A 576 11.03 -24.32 5.45
N PHE A 577 9.85 -24.41 4.86
CA PHE A 577 8.89 -25.51 5.10
C PHE A 577 8.59 -26.35 3.85
N GLY A 578 9.10 -25.97 2.67
CA GLY A 578 8.81 -26.64 1.41
C GLY A 578 7.44 -26.22 0.83
N ILE A 579 6.98 -26.98 -0.17
CA ILE A 579 5.70 -26.77 -0.83
C ILE A 579 4.61 -27.57 -0.11
N ILE A 580 3.70 -26.85 0.53
CA ILE A 580 2.56 -27.43 1.26
C ILE A 580 1.28 -26.95 0.55
N LYS A 581 0.47 -27.92 0.10
CA LYS A 581 -0.77 -27.64 -0.64
C LYS A 581 -1.69 -26.73 0.17
N ASN A 582 -2.24 -25.73 -0.50
CA ASN A 582 -3.12 -24.68 0.03
C ASN A 582 -2.45 -23.74 1.07
N VAL A 583 -1.18 -23.88 1.38
CA VAL A 583 -0.48 -23.01 2.36
C VAL A 583 0.71 -22.31 1.75
N THR A 584 1.64 -23.07 1.13
CA THR A 584 2.87 -22.49 0.53
C THR A 584 3.03 -22.82 -0.95
N ASP A 585 2.04 -23.39 -1.59
CA ASP A 585 2.07 -23.81 -3.00
C ASP A 585 1.90 -22.65 -4.00
N ARG A 586 1.67 -21.44 -3.50
CA ARG A 586 1.57 -20.21 -4.31
C ARG A 586 2.72 -19.25 -4.03
N SER A 587 2.96 -18.34 -4.95
CA SER A 587 3.98 -17.29 -4.79
C SER A 587 3.49 -16.08 -3.99
N TYR A 588 2.38 -16.20 -3.28
CA TYR A 588 1.82 -15.19 -2.38
C TYR A 588 1.17 -15.87 -1.17
N ILE A 589 0.92 -15.10 -0.13
CA ILE A 589 0.03 -15.47 0.99
C ILE A 589 -1.12 -14.47 1.07
N THR A 590 -2.20 -14.83 1.74
CA THR A 590 -3.37 -13.96 1.88
C THR A 590 -3.02 -12.71 2.69
N ASN A 591 -3.53 -11.58 2.23
CA ASN A 591 -3.35 -10.29 2.89
C ASN A 591 -4.23 -10.22 4.14
N SER A 592 -3.63 -9.88 5.29
CA SER A 592 -4.30 -9.69 6.59
C SER A 592 -5.33 -10.81 6.91
N TYR A 593 -6.60 -10.47 7.09
CA TYR A 593 -7.71 -11.38 7.42
C TYR A 593 -8.55 -11.83 6.22
N HIS A 594 -8.22 -11.40 5.02
CA HIS A 594 -9.08 -11.65 3.85
C HIS A 594 -9.35 -13.15 3.64
N ILE A 595 -10.52 -13.44 3.14
CA ILE A 595 -10.84 -14.76 2.58
C ILE A 595 -9.92 -14.99 1.39
N HIS A 596 -9.43 -16.22 1.25
CA HIS A 596 -8.51 -16.56 0.16
C HIS A 596 -9.13 -16.24 -1.20
N VAL A 597 -8.36 -15.61 -2.08
CA VAL A 597 -8.86 -15.07 -3.36
C VAL A 597 -9.47 -16.10 -4.31
N THR A 598 -9.19 -17.39 -4.10
CA THR A 598 -9.74 -18.51 -4.87
C THR A 598 -11.02 -19.11 -4.29
N GLU A 599 -11.49 -18.63 -3.12
CA GLU A 599 -12.73 -19.13 -2.54
C GLU A 599 -13.96 -18.52 -3.22
N GLU A 600 -14.82 -19.39 -3.73
CA GLU A 600 -16.11 -18.99 -4.26
C GLU A 600 -17.06 -18.63 -3.10
N ILE A 601 -17.35 -17.34 -2.98
CA ILE A 601 -18.24 -16.76 -1.97
C ILE A 601 -18.89 -15.52 -2.58
N ASP A 602 -20.17 -15.28 -2.24
CA ASP A 602 -20.80 -14.05 -2.70
C ASP A 602 -20.35 -12.81 -1.92
N ALA A 603 -20.59 -11.63 -2.50
CA ALA A 603 -20.15 -10.36 -1.95
C ALA A 603 -20.70 -10.09 -0.53
N PHE A 604 -21.93 -10.46 -0.29
CA PHE A 604 -22.62 -10.15 0.98
C PHE A 604 -22.14 -11.08 2.10
N GLU A 605 -22.00 -12.37 1.82
CA GLU A 605 -21.44 -13.34 2.76
C GLU A 605 -19.98 -13.00 3.09
N LYS A 606 -19.18 -12.65 2.07
CA LYS A 606 -17.78 -12.23 2.25
C LYS A 606 -17.68 -11.01 3.16
N LEU A 607 -18.42 -9.94 2.86
CA LEU A 607 -18.40 -8.71 3.65
C LEU A 607 -18.92 -8.92 5.07
N ALA A 608 -19.96 -9.74 5.24
CA ALA A 608 -20.50 -10.08 6.57
C ALA A 608 -19.48 -10.84 7.43
N LEU A 609 -18.77 -11.79 6.85
CA LEU A 609 -17.70 -12.51 7.57
C LEU A 609 -16.53 -11.60 7.89
N GLU A 610 -16.01 -10.89 6.88
CA GLU A 610 -14.84 -10.02 7.04
C GLU A 610 -15.09 -8.83 7.97
N SER A 611 -16.34 -8.36 8.13
CA SER A 611 -16.70 -7.29 9.06
C SER A 611 -16.30 -7.60 10.50
N LYS A 612 -16.40 -8.87 10.92
CA LYS A 612 -16.01 -9.33 12.26
C LYS A 612 -14.50 -9.15 12.52
N PHE A 613 -13.69 -9.46 11.52
CA PHE A 613 -12.22 -9.29 11.58
C PHE A 613 -11.81 -7.82 11.44
N GLN A 614 -12.51 -7.07 10.59
CA GLN A 614 -12.25 -5.65 10.42
C GLN A 614 -12.51 -4.86 11.72
N ALA A 615 -13.56 -5.19 12.47
CA ALA A 615 -13.85 -4.60 13.77
C ALA A 615 -12.72 -4.85 14.81
N LEU A 616 -11.98 -5.95 14.66
CA LEU A 616 -10.81 -6.29 15.48
C LEU A 616 -9.49 -5.71 14.95
N SER A 617 -9.52 -4.85 13.94
CA SER A 617 -8.35 -4.17 13.38
C SER A 617 -8.46 -2.65 13.57
N PRO A 618 -8.34 -2.13 14.80
CA PRO A 618 -8.57 -0.71 15.11
C PRO A 618 -7.55 0.21 14.44
N GLY A 619 -6.35 -0.26 14.11
CA GLY A 619 -5.35 0.48 13.35
C GLY A 619 -5.66 0.60 11.86
N GLY A 620 -6.74 0.00 11.41
CA GLY A 620 -7.24 0.07 10.06
C GLY A 620 -7.20 -1.26 9.30
N ALA A 621 -8.14 -1.40 8.42
CA ALA A 621 -8.26 -2.49 7.45
C ALA A 621 -9.27 -2.09 6.37
N ILE A 622 -9.25 -2.78 5.26
CA ILE A 622 -10.22 -2.63 4.17
C ILE A 622 -10.64 -4.00 3.66
N SER A 623 -11.90 -4.15 3.35
CA SER A 623 -12.41 -5.32 2.62
C SER A 623 -12.68 -4.97 1.17
N TYR A 624 -12.66 -5.94 0.28
CA TYR A 624 -12.92 -5.72 -1.14
C TYR A 624 -13.91 -6.74 -1.70
N VAL A 625 -14.60 -6.31 -2.75
CA VAL A 625 -15.46 -7.17 -3.57
C VAL A 625 -14.92 -7.17 -4.99
N GLU A 626 -14.52 -8.32 -5.50
CA GLU A 626 -14.12 -8.48 -6.90
C GLU A 626 -15.37 -8.60 -7.76
N VAL A 627 -15.56 -7.66 -8.69
CA VAL A 627 -16.77 -7.57 -9.50
C VAL A 627 -16.48 -7.56 -10.99
N PRO A 628 -17.41 -8.06 -11.84
CA PRO A 628 -17.29 -7.94 -13.29
C PRO A 628 -17.47 -6.48 -13.74
N ASN A 629 -17.58 -6.25 -15.04
CA ASN A 629 -17.94 -4.93 -15.56
C ASN A 629 -19.37 -4.54 -15.14
N MET A 630 -19.47 -3.58 -14.24
CA MET A 630 -20.72 -3.13 -13.61
C MET A 630 -21.34 -1.89 -14.28
N GLN A 631 -20.77 -1.37 -15.38
CA GLN A 631 -21.23 -0.11 -16.01
C GLN A 631 -22.69 -0.17 -16.45
N ASN A 632 -23.18 -1.36 -16.81
CA ASN A 632 -24.57 -1.57 -17.23
C ASN A 632 -25.50 -2.08 -16.12
N ASN A 633 -24.99 -2.28 -14.89
CA ASN A 633 -25.77 -2.77 -13.76
C ASN A 633 -25.42 -1.98 -12.48
N LEU A 634 -25.77 -0.69 -12.48
CA LEU A 634 -25.51 0.19 -11.34
C LEU A 634 -26.32 -0.17 -10.10
N GLU A 635 -27.48 -0.82 -10.27
CA GLU A 635 -28.29 -1.24 -9.14
C GLU A 635 -27.59 -2.29 -8.28
N ALA A 636 -26.83 -3.19 -8.89
CA ALA A 636 -26.00 -4.14 -8.13
C ALA A 636 -24.91 -3.43 -7.33
N VAL A 637 -24.27 -2.39 -7.91
CA VAL A 637 -23.29 -1.57 -7.17
C VAL A 637 -23.94 -0.87 -5.98
N LEU A 638 -25.12 -0.24 -6.20
CA LEU A 638 -25.88 0.42 -5.14
C LEU A 638 -26.33 -0.55 -4.05
N SER A 639 -26.68 -1.78 -4.40
CA SER A 639 -27.03 -2.83 -3.43
C SER A 639 -25.84 -3.21 -2.55
N VAL A 640 -24.64 -3.34 -3.11
CA VAL A 640 -23.42 -3.56 -2.33
C VAL A 640 -23.11 -2.36 -1.44
N MET A 641 -23.29 -1.13 -1.94
CA MET A 641 -23.07 0.08 -1.14
C MET A 641 -24.03 0.16 0.05
N ARG A 642 -25.32 -0.18 -0.13
CA ARG A 642 -26.29 -0.27 0.98
C ARG A 642 -25.88 -1.32 2.01
N PHE A 643 -25.40 -2.48 1.54
CA PHE A 643 -24.89 -3.52 2.43
C PHE A 643 -23.65 -3.06 3.22
N ILE A 644 -22.71 -2.35 2.56
CA ILE A 644 -21.53 -1.76 3.22
C ILE A 644 -21.98 -0.81 4.33
N TYR A 645 -22.92 0.10 4.03
CA TYR A 645 -23.45 1.04 5.02
C TYR A 645 -23.96 0.36 6.28
N ASP A 646 -24.67 -0.78 6.13
CA ASP A 646 -25.30 -1.49 7.24
C ASP A 646 -24.38 -2.46 8.00
N ASN A 647 -23.29 -2.94 7.39
CA ASN A 647 -22.60 -4.12 7.91
C ASN A 647 -21.09 -4.00 8.08
N ILE A 648 -20.39 -3.17 7.30
CA ILE A 648 -18.93 -3.10 7.34
C ILE A 648 -18.41 -1.66 7.28
N MET A 649 -17.38 -1.37 8.04
CA MET A 649 -16.89 0.01 8.19
C MET A 649 -16.25 0.55 6.92
N TYR A 650 -15.43 -0.25 6.22
CA TYR A 650 -14.64 0.22 5.08
C TYR A 650 -14.47 -0.88 4.02
N ALA A 651 -14.92 -0.59 2.81
CA ALA A 651 -14.82 -1.53 1.69
C ALA A 651 -14.60 -0.84 0.34
N GLU A 652 -14.06 -1.60 -0.61
CA GLU A 652 -13.84 -1.20 -2.00
C GLU A 652 -14.44 -2.23 -2.98
N LEU A 653 -14.80 -1.77 -4.17
CA LEU A 653 -15.23 -2.62 -5.28
C LEU A 653 -14.11 -2.65 -6.34
N ASN A 654 -13.62 -3.84 -6.64
CA ASN A 654 -12.58 -4.07 -7.63
C ASN A 654 -13.19 -4.34 -8.99
N THR A 655 -13.35 -3.30 -9.79
CA THR A 655 -13.68 -3.43 -11.22
C THR A 655 -12.38 -3.47 -12.04
N LYS A 656 -12.48 -3.51 -13.35
CA LYS A 656 -11.34 -3.52 -14.27
C LYS A 656 -11.47 -2.36 -15.26
N SER A 657 -10.37 -1.66 -15.50
CA SER A 657 -10.34 -0.49 -16.38
C SER A 657 -9.01 -0.45 -17.13
N ASP A 658 -8.91 -1.24 -18.20
CA ASP A 658 -7.67 -1.40 -18.97
C ASP A 658 -7.83 -0.87 -20.38
N TYR A 659 -6.69 -0.51 -20.99
CA TYR A 659 -6.63 -0.04 -22.38
C TYR A 659 -5.31 -0.47 -23.03
N CYS A 660 -5.39 -1.03 -24.24
CA CYS A 660 -4.23 -1.34 -25.05
C CYS A 660 -3.94 -0.20 -26.05
N GLN A 661 -2.78 0.44 -25.92
CA GLN A 661 -2.36 1.55 -26.79
C GLN A 661 -2.02 1.12 -28.22
N VAL A 662 -1.76 -0.19 -28.45
CA VAL A 662 -1.40 -0.73 -29.77
C VAL A 662 -2.60 -0.88 -30.68
N CYS A 663 -3.71 -1.44 -30.15
CA CYS A 663 -4.88 -1.75 -30.97
C CYS A 663 -6.15 -0.99 -30.59
N GLY A 664 -6.11 -0.17 -29.52
CA GLY A 664 -7.27 0.57 -29.03
C GLY A 664 -8.29 -0.28 -28.26
N TYR A 665 -7.92 -1.51 -27.85
CA TYR A 665 -8.80 -2.34 -27.04
C TYR A 665 -9.08 -1.72 -25.69
N ASP A 666 -10.36 -1.50 -25.38
CA ASP A 666 -10.86 -1.00 -24.10
C ASP A 666 -11.63 -2.14 -23.42
N GLY A 667 -10.98 -2.78 -22.45
CA GLY A 667 -11.48 -3.97 -21.78
C GLY A 667 -10.41 -4.62 -20.92
N GLU A 668 -10.67 -5.81 -20.39
CA GLU A 668 -9.74 -6.50 -19.51
C GLU A 668 -8.51 -7.04 -20.27
N ILE A 669 -7.31 -6.61 -19.87
CA ILE A 669 -6.03 -7.20 -20.27
C ILE A 669 -5.81 -8.47 -19.43
N GLU A 670 -5.47 -9.57 -20.11
CA GLU A 670 -5.35 -10.88 -19.49
C GLU A 670 -3.95 -11.16 -18.94
N ILE A 671 -3.88 -12.04 -17.95
CA ILE A 671 -2.62 -12.59 -17.43
C ILE A 671 -2.47 -14.01 -17.97
N ARG A 672 -1.42 -14.24 -18.79
CA ARG A 672 -1.10 -15.54 -19.36
C ARG A 672 0.22 -16.10 -18.83
N GLU A 673 0.38 -17.39 -18.91
CA GLU A 673 1.64 -18.06 -18.57
C GLU A 673 2.46 -18.28 -19.84
N ASP A 674 3.73 -17.85 -19.80
CA ASP A 674 4.69 -18.02 -20.88
C ASP A 674 6.05 -18.38 -20.27
N ASP A 675 6.57 -19.56 -20.61
CA ASP A 675 7.84 -20.10 -20.10
C ASP A 675 7.97 -20.02 -18.57
N GLY A 676 6.90 -20.41 -17.86
CA GLY A 676 6.86 -20.42 -16.39
C GLY A 676 6.81 -19.03 -15.73
N LYS A 677 6.56 -17.96 -16.49
CA LYS A 677 6.32 -16.61 -16.00
C LYS A 677 4.90 -16.15 -16.34
N LEU A 678 4.34 -15.37 -15.44
CA LEU A 678 3.07 -14.68 -15.71
C LEU A 678 3.34 -13.36 -16.40
N ILE A 679 2.67 -13.16 -17.54
CA ILE A 679 2.79 -11.97 -18.39
C ILE A 679 1.43 -11.37 -18.67
N TRP A 680 1.41 -10.06 -18.85
CA TRP A 680 0.21 -9.35 -19.29
C TRP A 680 0.13 -9.36 -20.82
N GLU A 681 -1.03 -9.73 -21.36
CA GLU A 681 -1.25 -9.84 -22.80
C GLU A 681 -2.60 -9.27 -23.20
N CYS A 682 -2.62 -8.42 -24.23
CA CYS A 682 -3.86 -7.92 -24.79
C CYS A 682 -4.59 -9.04 -25.54
N PRO A 683 -5.85 -9.37 -25.20
CA PRO A 683 -6.58 -10.46 -25.83
C PRO A 683 -6.91 -10.17 -27.29
N ASN A 684 -6.93 -8.90 -27.72
CA ASN A 684 -7.28 -8.50 -29.08
C ASN A 684 -6.10 -8.55 -30.06
N CYS A 685 -4.90 -8.11 -29.64
CA CYS A 685 -3.75 -8.01 -30.55
C CYS A 685 -2.50 -8.76 -30.12
N GLY A 686 -2.53 -9.43 -28.95
CA GLY A 686 -1.38 -10.15 -28.42
C GLY A 686 -0.22 -9.26 -27.92
N ASN A 687 -0.45 -7.94 -27.77
CA ASN A 687 0.58 -7.05 -27.23
C ASN A 687 0.98 -7.49 -25.81
N ARG A 688 2.28 -7.58 -25.53
CA ARG A 688 2.89 -7.97 -24.25
C ARG A 688 3.77 -6.88 -23.65
N ASP A 689 3.92 -5.76 -24.35
CA ASP A 689 4.69 -4.62 -23.89
C ASP A 689 3.85 -3.79 -22.90
N GLN A 690 4.14 -3.95 -21.61
CA GLN A 690 3.42 -3.23 -20.55
C GLN A 690 3.53 -1.71 -20.68
N SER A 691 4.58 -1.18 -21.28
CA SER A 691 4.73 0.27 -21.52
C SER A 691 3.70 0.81 -22.52
N LYS A 692 3.06 -0.09 -23.29
CA LYS A 692 2.00 0.21 -24.27
C LYS A 692 0.61 -0.28 -23.81
N MET A 693 0.45 -0.48 -22.53
CA MET A 693 -0.82 -0.83 -21.90
C MET A 693 -1.09 0.12 -20.74
N ASN A 694 -2.35 0.44 -20.53
CA ASN A 694 -2.84 1.07 -19.31
C ASN A 694 -3.63 0.00 -18.56
N VAL A 695 -2.99 -0.69 -17.63
CA VAL A 695 -3.62 -1.72 -16.79
C VAL A 695 -3.80 -1.15 -15.39
N ALA A 696 -5.01 -1.19 -14.88
CA ALA A 696 -5.32 -0.73 -13.55
C ALA A 696 -5.91 -1.88 -12.73
N ARG A 697 -5.31 -2.18 -11.59
CA ARG A 697 -5.77 -3.20 -10.64
C ARG A 697 -5.68 -2.67 -9.22
N ARG A 698 -6.65 -3.05 -8.42
CA ARG A 698 -6.60 -2.78 -6.98
C ARG A 698 -5.58 -3.70 -6.33
N THR A 699 -4.71 -3.09 -5.54
CA THR A 699 -3.70 -3.78 -4.74
C THR A 699 -3.76 -3.25 -3.32
N CYS A 700 -4.60 -3.88 -2.49
CA CYS A 700 -4.63 -3.60 -1.06
C CYS A 700 -5.01 -2.15 -0.69
N GLY A 701 -6.02 -1.58 -1.34
CA GLY A 701 -6.58 -0.27 -0.99
C GLY A 701 -6.08 0.90 -1.83
N TYR A 702 -5.30 0.66 -2.89
CA TYR A 702 -4.94 1.66 -3.90
C TYR A 702 -4.86 1.00 -5.29
N ILE A 703 -4.73 1.81 -6.33
CA ILE A 703 -4.64 1.33 -7.71
C ILE A 703 -3.16 1.23 -8.11
N GLY A 704 -2.72 0.01 -8.45
CA GLY A 704 -1.46 -0.23 -9.13
C GLY A 704 -1.65 -0.19 -10.65
N THR A 705 -0.68 0.32 -11.39
CA THR A 705 -0.83 0.56 -12.83
C THR A 705 0.19 -0.12 -13.72
N GLN A 706 1.35 -0.57 -13.23
CA GLN A 706 2.40 -1.10 -14.10
C GLN A 706 3.22 -2.25 -13.51
N PHE A 707 4.08 -2.03 -12.56
CA PHE A 707 5.13 -2.99 -12.18
C PHE A 707 4.69 -3.92 -11.02
N TRP A 708 4.16 -5.10 -11.35
CA TRP A 708 3.78 -6.11 -10.35
C TRP A 708 4.78 -7.27 -10.29
N ASN A 709 5.12 -7.72 -9.09
CA ASN A 709 5.88 -8.96 -8.90
C ASN A 709 5.05 -10.20 -9.28
N GLN A 710 5.71 -11.33 -9.49
CA GLN A 710 5.06 -12.57 -9.92
C GLN A 710 4.02 -13.09 -8.92
N GLY A 711 4.25 -12.91 -7.62
CA GLY A 711 3.28 -13.29 -6.59
C GLY A 711 2.01 -12.47 -6.66
N ARG A 712 2.12 -11.14 -6.80
CA ARG A 712 0.96 -10.26 -6.97
C ARG A 712 0.24 -10.53 -8.30
N THR A 713 0.97 -10.78 -9.36
CA THR A 713 0.39 -11.12 -10.67
C THR A 713 -0.39 -12.44 -10.60
N GLN A 714 0.14 -13.44 -9.88
CA GLN A 714 -0.56 -14.70 -9.63
C GLN A 714 -1.83 -14.48 -8.81
N GLU A 715 -1.75 -13.73 -7.72
CA GLU A 715 -2.91 -13.43 -6.87
C GLU A 715 -4.03 -12.73 -7.66
N ILE A 716 -3.70 -11.73 -8.49
CA ILE A 716 -4.66 -11.04 -9.36
C ILE A 716 -5.30 -12.01 -10.36
N LYS A 717 -4.52 -12.91 -10.96
CA LYS A 717 -5.00 -13.92 -11.90
C LYS A 717 -5.98 -14.89 -11.28
N GLU A 718 -5.75 -15.26 -10.02
CA GLU A 718 -6.54 -16.29 -9.31
C GLU A 718 -7.79 -15.74 -8.61
N ARG A 719 -8.01 -14.41 -8.61
CA ARG A 719 -9.20 -13.81 -7.99
C ARG A 719 -10.47 -14.30 -8.63
N VAL A 720 -11.39 -14.83 -7.80
CA VAL A 720 -12.74 -15.16 -8.22
C VAL A 720 -13.68 -13.95 -8.10
N LEU A 721 -14.72 -13.90 -8.93
CA LEU A 721 -15.75 -12.88 -8.85
C LEU A 721 -16.70 -13.17 -7.70
N HIS A 722 -17.19 -12.11 -7.04
CA HIS A 722 -18.11 -12.20 -5.91
C HIS A 722 -19.55 -11.78 -6.28
N LEU A 723 -19.78 -11.26 -7.51
CA LEU A 723 -21.10 -10.91 -8.04
C LEU A 723 -21.34 -11.57 -9.39
#